data_62d4c16ea073e94bf4697b11975467a6
#
_entry.id   62d4c16ea073e94bf4697b11975467a6
#
_cell.length_a   1.000
_cell.length_b   1.000
_cell.length_c   1.000
_cell.angle_alpha   90.00
_cell.angle_beta   90.00
_cell.angle_gamma   90.00
#
_symmetry.space_group_name_H-M   'P 1'
#
loop_
_entity.id
_entity.type
_entity.pdbx_description
1 polymer ?
#
loop_
_entity_poly.entity_id
_entity_poly.type
_entity_poly.pdbx_seq_one_letter_code
_entity_poly.pdbx_strand_id
1 'polypeptide(L)'
;MAKKTEKKLFLGVDIGSTTIKAVILTEEGKVMHSMYQRTVPKKDAKLACTGRCSNCGQCNVGALSKTIVDFLASVGKTQNDISCTIVTGSQVVDELHRFLNFDYFVSEVTAHVSGARHYYPDCKAILDVGGQDSKAMLYNPEMNIWTSKMSGICAAGTGAFLDSVSAKLNVPITEMAQKCNFDSDLEVSSVCAVLGATSINKFKNRYPLGDVIAAACRAQARTIMSGVGELFLNYHGDIIFQGGVAYNRAVAYYLKEITGCNIIIPEFHPVMGALGAAVLARQYDSLRGKVEPPKTVETKRTGITIPEFKNFVDAVTDPNLRREAMRVFDNVAKVKGEDGNSKLTFPEISKVKETLQSEELKKTLESFTDKLFDRTLVNKSTAMRTQMTRHEFFSKGKEPLVWRNLFFPSEILAALGVRSLTLETYAALKGSNQKRLRRCFDHAACKGFSGETCSFLRVLEGDQNLPHADFTVTTSQPCQQGERIFADLVRSNCSSSSSRFYTLHTPGRGGESAIRTIAEGLKESVAAMEDALGIKMDPDRLAEACVLSNKARELAIKCNQIRFTSPPLIPGTEAVSYANIFSQLWGKQEMVDLQQVFLEELLERKKEVEKHTHIDETHRLLWLHLPPFYSQRTMTYLEQTCHAPVAFEEVNFVGWEELDPNDPYTSLARKLLTVGFLDPEVRVNRIKQRANTAKITGAVLYNHMFGRCSMADSSFIKYLRQSLTEIGIPLLVLDGDCLDETTDPCSTLTKISAFTEALNLNKFGNIFGPIRK
;
A
#
# COMPACT_ATOMS: atom_id res chain seq x y z
N MET A 1 -28.06 -4.00 53.34
CA MET A 1 -28.12 -4.80 52.15
C MET A 1 -26.91 -4.42 51.28
N ALA A 2 -25.91 -5.27 51.21
CA ALA A 2 -24.76 -5.04 50.36
C ALA A 2 -25.23 -5.06 48.89
N LYS A 3 -25.01 -3.98 48.13
CA LYS A 3 -25.17 -3.98 46.68
C LYS A 3 -24.30 -5.12 46.12
N LYS A 4 -24.96 -6.16 45.59
CA LYS A 4 -24.31 -7.18 44.78
C LYS A 4 -23.61 -6.40 43.62
N THR A 5 -22.33 -6.24 43.64
CA THR A 5 -21.55 -5.72 42.49
C THR A 5 -21.82 -6.68 41.33
N GLU A 6 -22.60 -6.24 40.36
CA GLU A 6 -22.80 -7.02 39.12
C GLU A 6 -21.42 -7.24 38.51
N LYS A 7 -21.09 -8.51 38.23
CA LYS A 7 -19.81 -8.89 37.59
C LYS A 7 -19.75 -8.30 36.19
N LYS A 8 -18.65 -7.60 35.88
CA LYS A 8 -18.43 -7.00 34.58
C LYS A 8 -18.29 -8.04 33.47
N LEU A 9 -18.91 -7.78 32.34
CA LEU A 9 -18.82 -8.61 31.12
C LEU A 9 -18.19 -7.80 30.00
N PHE A 10 -17.41 -8.47 29.15
CA PHE A 10 -16.66 -7.86 28.04
C PHE A 10 -16.99 -8.58 26.74
N LEU A 11 -17.32 -7.83 25.71
CA LEU A 11 -17.69 -8.35 24.42
C LEU A 11 -16.59 -8.09 23.41
N GLY A 12 -16.11 -9.14 22.77
CA GLY A 12 -15.27 -9.05 21.59
C GLY A 12 -16.02 -9.56 20.36
N VAL A 13 -15.91 -8.84 19.27
CA VAL A 13 -16.57 -9.15 18.01
C VAL A 13 -15.55 -9.15 16.88
N ASP A 14 -15.52 -10.22 16.09
CA ASP A 14 -14.70 -10.35 14.88
C ASP A 14 -15.61 -10.50 13.66
N ILE A 15 -15.58 -9.49 12.77
CA ILE A 15 -16.40 -9.43 11.56
C ILE A 15 -15.49 -9.69 10.35
N GLY A 16 -15.36 -10.97 10.01
CA GLY A 16 -14.63 -11.41 8.82
C GLY A 16 -15.48 -11.40 7.56
N SER A 17 -14.86 -11.64 6.43
CA SER A 17 -15.51 -11.69 5.10
C SER A 17 -16.53 -12.82 4.94
N THR A 18 -16.33 -13.94 5.64
CA THR A 18 -17.17 -15.14 5.52
C THR A 18 -17.87 -15.51 6.82
N THR A 19 -17.46 -14.96 7.96
CA THR A 19 -17.95 -15.35 9.27
C THR A 19 -18.01 -14.17 10.24
N ILE A 20 -19.00 -14.18 11.13
CA ILE A 20 -19.08 -13.33 12.32
C ILE A 20 -18.79 -14.20 13.53
N LYS A 21 -17.97 -13.68 14.43
CA LYS A 21 -17.64 -14.35 15.68
C LYS A 21 -17.84 -13.36 16.82
N ALA A 22 -18.30 -13.84 17.95
CA ALA A 22 -18.44 -13.05 19.17
C ALA A 22 -18.06 -13.87 20.39
N VAL A 23 -17.44 -13.23 21.38
CA VAL A 23 -17.07 -13.85 22.65
C VAL A 23 -17.44 -12.91 23.78
N ILE A 24 -18.15 -13.45 24.78
CA ILE A 24 -18.38 -12.77 26.06
C ILE A 24 -17.39 -13.33 27.08
N LEU A 25 -16.56 -12.44 27.64
CA LEU A 25 -15.56 -12.75 28.64
C LEU A 25 -15.98 -12.21 30.00
N THR A 26 -15.75 -12.99 31.06
CA THR A 26 -15.99 -12.54 32.43
C THR A 26 -14.86 -11.65 32.95
N GLU A 27 -15.06 -11.01 34.09
CA GLU A 27 -14.03 -10.20 34.76
C GLU A 27 -12.79 -11.02 35.13
N GLU A 28 -12.95 -12.31 35.43
CA GLU A 28 -11.89 -13.25 35.73
C GLU A 28 -11.13 -13.73 34.45
N GLY A 29 -11.60 -13.34 33.26
CA GLY A 29 -10.99 -13.71 31.99
C GLY A 29 -11.44 -15.09 31.47
N LYS A 30 -12.56 -15.63 31.93
CA LYS A 30 -13.12 -16.88 31.42
C LYS A 30 -14.14 -16.63 30.31
N VAL A 31 -14.10 -17.42 29.26
CA VAL A 31 -15.10 -17.40 28.20
C VAL A 31 -16.43 -17.88 28.80
N MET A 32 -17.44 -17.00 28.78
CA MET A 32 -18.79 -17.31 29.23
C MET A 32 -19.63 -17.87 28.09
N HIS A 33 -19.61 -17.20 26.94
CA HIS A 33 -20.29 -17.62 25.72
C HIS A 33 -19.47 -17.27 24.49
N SER A 34 -19.59 -18.08 23.46
CA SER A 34 -18.98 -17.80 22.15
C SER A 34 -19.93 -18.10 21.01
N MET A 35 -19.81 -17.39 19.91
CA MET A 35 -20.55 -17.58 18.68
C MET A 35 -19.60 -17.65 17.50
N TYR A 36 -19.84 -18.59 16.60
CA TYR A 36 -19.22 -18.68 15.28
C TYR A 36 -20.32 -18.90 14.25
N GLN A 37 -20.56 -17.92 13.39
CA GLN A 37 -21.64 -17.98 12.41
C GLN A 37 -21.15 -17.57 11.04
N ARG A 38 -21.50 -18.33 9.99
CA ARG A 38 -21.23 -17.93 8.60
C ARG A 38 -22.13 -16.78 8.21
N THR A 39 -21.55 -15.76 7.55
CA THR A 39 -22.31 -14.70 6.91
C THR A 39 -22.91 -15.24 5.61
N VAL A 40 -24.24 -15.15 5.50
CA VAL A 40 -24.93 -15.42 4.24
C VAL A 40 -25.19 -14.07 3.57
N PRO A 41 -24.51 -13.76 2.44
CA PRO A 41 -24.81 -12.56 1.69
C PRO A 41 -26.28 -12.59 1.24
N LYS A 42 -27.09 -11.62 1.66
CA LYS A 42 -28.44 -11.47 1.11
C LYS A 42 -28.30 -10.98 -0.33
N LYS A 43 -28.75 -11.77 -1.30
CA LYS A 43 -28.73 -11.46 -2.74
C LYS A 43 -29.40 -10.12 -3.08
N ASP A 44 -30.31 -9.64 -2.24
CA ASP A 44 -31.11 -8.42 -2.43
C ASP A 44 -30.77 -7.31 -1.43
N ALA A 45 -29.61 -7.36 -0.75
CA ALA A 45 -29.22 -6.32 0.19
C ALA A 45 -28.96 -5.00 -0.57
N LYS A 46 -29.69 -3.94 -0.20
CA LYS A 46 -29.41 -2.59 -0.72
C LYS A 46 -27.99 -2.20 -0.33
N LEU A 47 -27.21 -1.74 -1.31
CA LEU A 47 -25.79 -1.34 -1.16
C LEU A 47 -25.60 -0.12 -0.24
N ALA A 48 -26.65 0.69 -0.05
CA ALA A 48 -26.62 1.83 0.85
C ALA A 48 -27.90 1.90 1.67
N CYS A 49 -27.76 2.14 2.97
CA CYS A 49 -28.88 2.44 3.83
C CYS A 49 -29.29 3.92 3.63
N THR A 50 -30.46 4.15 3.08
CA THR A 50 -31.02 5.50 2.84
C THR A 50 -31.90 6.00 3.99
N GLY A 51 -31.98 5.29 5.11
CA GLY A 51 -32.96 5.60 6.17
C GLY A 51 -32.42 5.44 7.60
N ARG A 52 -33.19 5.94 8.54
CA ARG A 52 -32.99 5.76 9.99
C ARG A 52 -33.25 4.28 10.33
N CYS A 53 -32.24 3.44 10.21
CA CYS A 53 -32.36 2.02 10.47
C CYS A 53 -31.99 1.71 11.92
N SER A 54 -32.96 1.45 12.75
CA SER A 54 -32.73 0.66 13.94
C SER A 54 -32.97 -0.81 13.59
N ASN A 55 -31.92 -1.63 13.57
CA ASN A 55 -31.98 -3.11 13.52
C ASN A 55 -32.89 -3.74 12.42
N CYS A 56 -33.12 -3.11 11.30
CA CYS A 56 -34.05 -3.65 10.28
C CYS A 56 -33.51 -4.86 9.52
N GLY A 57 -32.17 -5.11 9.54
CA GLY A 57 -31.53 -6.24 8.85
C GLY A 57 -31.64 -6.22 7.32
N GLN A 58 -32.04 -5.09 6.72
CA GLN A 58 -32.24 -4.97 5.26
C GLN A 58 -30.96 -4.61 4.49
N CYS A 59 -29.94 -4.05 5.18
CA CYS A 59 -28.62 -3.83 4.61
C CYS A 59 -27.59 -4.78 5.26
N ASN A 60 -26.43 -4.93 4.62
CA ASN A 60 -25.39 -5.84 5.15
C ASN A 60 -24.94 -5.44 6.56
N VAL A 61 -24.72 -4.16 6.83
CA VAL A 61 -24.27 -3.65 8.13
C VAL A 61 -25.34 -3.89 9.21
N GLY A 62 -26.61 -3.63 8.88
CA GLY A 62 -27.73 -3.91 9.79
C GLY A 62 -27.94 -5.40 10.08
N ALA A 63 -27.68 -6.26 9.09
CA ALA A 63 -27.70 -7.72 9.27
C ALA A 63 -26.59 -8.22 10.21
N LEU A 64 -25.39 -7.65 10.06
CA LEU A 64 -24.25 -7.94 10.94
C LEU A 64 -24.55 -7.55 12.40
N SER A 65 -25.02 -6.32 12.62
CA SER A 65 -25.42 -5.83 13.93
C SER A 65 -26.53 -6.68 14.54
N LYS A 66 -27.55 -7.02 13.74
CA LYS A 66 -28.65 -7.89 14.21
C LYS A 66 -28.15 -9.25 14.68
N THR A 67 -27.21 -9.87 13.98
CA THR A 67 -26.61 -11.15 14.38
C THR A 67 -25.97 -11.06 15.77
N ILE A 68 -25.31 -9.96 16.09
CA ILE A 68 -24.68 -9.75 17.40
C ILE A 68 -25.74 -9.52 18.47
N VAL A 69 -26.77 -8.72 18.18
CA VAL A 69 -27.89 -8.48 19.11
C VAL A 69 -28.64 -9.78 19.38
N ASP A 70 -28.93 -10.59 18.35
CA ASP A 70 -29.59 -11.90 18.48
C ASP A 70 -28.73 -12.87 19.31
N PHE A 71 -27.41 -12.85 19.15
CA PHE A 71 -26.48 -13.62 19.99
C PHE A 71 -26.59 -13.21 21.46
N LEU A 72 -26.54 -11.92 21.78
CA LEU A 72 -26.68 -11.43 23.15
C LEU A 72 -28.02 -11.85 23.73
N ALA A 73 -29.11 -11.69 22.99
CA ALA A 73 -30.45 -12.10 23.41
C ALA A 73 -30.57 -13.62 23.69
N SER A 74 -29.87 -14.44 22.84
CA SER A 74 -29.89 -15.91 23.01
C SER A 74 -29.24 -16.38 24.30
N VAL A 75 -28.35 -15.56 24.86
CA VAL A 75 -27.67 -15.84 26.15
C VAL A 75 -28.28 -15.00 27.33
N GLY A 76 -29.44 -14.39 27.10
CA GLY A 76 -30.15 -13.59 28.12
C GLY A 76 -29.46 -12.28 28.47
N LYS A 77 -28.72 -11.69 27.50
CA LYS A 77 -27.98 -10.44 27.68
C LYS A 77 -28.42 -9.40 26.66
N THR A 78 -28.11 -8.15 26.96
CA THR A 78 -28.27 -6.98 26.08
C THR A 78 -26.94 -6.23 25.97
N GLN A 79 -26.85 -5.25 25.11
CA GLN A 79 -25.66 -4.39 25.04
C GLN A 79 -25.41 -3.62 26.35
N ASN A 80 -26.47 -3.33 27.12
CA ASN A 80 -26.36 -2.62 28.41
C ASN A 80 -25.72 -3.47 29.50
N ASP A 81 -25.73 -4.80 29.36
CA ASP A 81 -25.07 -5.73 30.30
C ASP A 81 -23.55 -5.83 30.04
N ILE A 82 -23.05 -5.23 28.98
CA ILE A 82 -21.63 -5.28 28.57
C ILE A 82 -20.93 -4.00 29.02
N SER A 83 -19.84 -4.16 29.76
CA SER A 83 -19.06 -3.04 30.30
C SER A 83 -18.18 -2.38 29.23
N CYS A 84 -17.64 -3.16 28.31
CA CYS A 84 -16.85 -2.68 27.19
C CYS A 84 -16.95 -3.64 26.00
N THR A 85 -17.08 -3.08 24.79
CA THR A 85 -17.11 -3.81 23.52
C THR A 85 -15.99 -3.38 22.63
N ILE A 86 -15.15 -4.32 22.18
CA ILE A 86 -14.14 -4.09 21.16
C ILE A 86 -14.46 -4.92 19.92
N VAL A 87 -14.31 -4.30 18.76
CA VAL A 87 -14.57 -4.91 17.45
C VAL A 87 -13.27 -5.06 16.67
N THR A 88 -13.16 -6.14 15.91
CA THR A 88 -12.09 -6.41 14.97
C THR A 88 -12.65 -7.05 13.68
N GLY A 89 -11.83 -7.21 12.67
CA GLY A 89 -12.20 -7.90 11.43
C GLY A 89 -12.11 -7.03 10.18
N SER A 90 -11.94 -7.69 9.04
CA SER A 90 -11.74 -7.04 7.74
C SER A 90 -12.98 -6.36 7.16
N GLN A 91 -14.17 -6.65 7.70
CA GLN A 91 -15.47 -6.09 7.25
C GLN A 91 -16.03 -5.03 8.21
N VAL A 92 -15.23 -4.52 9.11
CA VAL A 92 -15.63 -3.39 9.96
C VAL A 92 -15.59 -2.12 9.14
N VAL A 93 -16.71 -1.43 9.09
CA VAL A 93 -16.91 -0.18 8.35
C VAL A 93 -17.37 0.91 9.34
N ASP A 94 -17.11 2.17 9.01
CA ASP A 94 -17.45 3.32 9.87
C ASP A 94 -18.93 3.36 10.23
N GLU A 95 -19.81 2.90 9.33
CA GLU A 95 -21.24 2.85 9.55
C GLU A 95 -21.67 1.86 10.66
N LEU A 96 -20.79 0.92 11.04
CA LEU A 96 -21.09 -0.06 12.09
C LEU A 96 -21.42 0.61 13.43
N HIS A 97 -20.80 1.74 13.75
CA HIS A 97 -21.09 2.55 14.95
C HIS A 97 -22.56 3.01 15.05
N ARG A 98 -23.26 3.11 13.93
CA ARG A 98 -24.69 3.49 13.90
C ARG A 98 -25.62 2.37 14.39
N PHE A 99 -25.15 1.13 14.38
CA PHE A 99 -25.94 -0.07 14.63
C PHE A 99 -25.49 -0.87 15.85
N LEU A 100 -24.18 -0.83 16.13
CA LEU A 100 -23.58 -1.52 17.27
C LEU A 100 -22.80 -0.50 18.09
N ASN A 101 -23.15 -0.36 19.35
CA ASN A 101 -22.39 0.46 20.27
C ASN A 101 -21.10 -0.29 20.65
N PHE A 102 -19.95 0.19 20.23
CA PHE A 102 -18.65 -0.36 20.60
C PHE A 102 -17.68 0.75 21.03
N ASP A 103 -16.78 0.41 21.94
CA ASP A 103 -15.87 1.39 22.55
C ASP A 103 -14.63 1.61 21.70
N TYR A 104 -14.15 0.56 21.03
CA TYR A 104 -12.91 0.65 20.25
C TYR A 104 -12.85 -0.39 19.13
N PHE A 105 -12.05 -0.07 18.08
CA PHE A 105 -11.66 -0.99 17.02
C PHE A 105 -10.19 -1.34 17.15
N VAL A 106 -9.82 -2.62 16.96
CA VAL A 106 -8.45 -3.09 16.92
C VAL A 106 -8.19 -3.89 15.65
N SER A 107 -6.94 -3.91 15.20
CA SER A 107 -6.58 -4.75 14.05
C SER A 107 -6.75 -6.23 14.36
N GLU A 108 -7.00 -7.02 13.31
CA GLU A 108 -7.11 -8.47 13.44
C GLU A 108 -5.83 -9.10 14.02
N VAL A 109 -4.66 -8.58 13.66
CA VAL A 109 -3.37 -9.08 14.18
C VAL A 109 -3.29 -8.89 15.69
N THR A 110 -3.59 -7.69 16.17
CA THR A 110 -3.59 -7.38 17.61
C THR A 110 -4.61 -8.25 18.36
N ALA A 111 -5.80 -8.43 17.80
CA ALA A 111 -6.82 -9.29 18.37
C ALA A 111 -6.37 -10.76 18.43
N HIS A 112 -5.87 -11.32 17.33
CA HIS A 112 -5.42 -12.71 17.28
C HIS A 112 -4.25 -12.98 18.22
N VAL A 113 -3.29 -12.07 18.31
CA VAL A 113 -2.17 -12.15 19.26
C VAL A 113 -2.67 -12.12 20.70
N SER A 114 -3.61 -11.22 21.02
CA SER A 114 -4.18 -11.10 22.37
C SER A 114 -4.94 -12.37 22.79
N GLY A 115 -5.72 -12.95 21.86
CA GLY A 115 -6.44 -14.20 22.09
C GLY A 115 -5.51 -15.39 22.31
N ALA A 116 -4.48 -15.54 21.47
CA ALA A 116 -3.52 -16.62 21.62
C ALA A 116 -2.74 -16.51 22.94
N ARG A 117 -2.24 -15.32 23.28
CA ARG A 117 -1.49 -15.08 24.51
C ARG A 117 -2.33 -15.19 25.79
N HIS A 118 -3.62 -15.07 25.70
CA HIS A 118 -4.49 -15.30 26.85
C HIS A 118 -4.39 -16.71 27.41
N TYR A 119 -4.26 -17.72 26.54
CA TYR A 119 -4.09 -19.14 26.92
C TYR A 119 -2.64 -19.62 26.83
N TYR A 120 -1.83 -19.02 25.98
CA TYR A 120 -0.44 -19.35 25.75
C TYR A 120 0.44 -18.09 25.90
N PRO A 121 0.69 -17.64 27.15
CA PRO A 121 1.36 -16.35 27.42
C PRO A 121 2.73 -16.20 26.77
N ASP A 122 3.45 -17.32 26.63
CA ASP A 122 4.81 -17.40 26.09
C ASP A 122 4.85 -17.72 24.58
N CYS A 123 3.70 -17.78 23.90
CA CYS A 123 3.68 -18.05 22.47
C CYS A 123 4.42 -16.95 21.70
N LYS A 124 5.18 -17.36 20.69
CA LYS A 124 5.96 -16.46 19.84
C LYS A 124 5.56 -16.53 18.36
N ALA A 125 4.83 -17.58 17.96
CA ALA A 125 4.40 -17.77 16.58
C ALA A 125 2.92 -18.17 16.52
N ILE A 126 2.19 -17.54 15.61
CA ILE A 126 0.76 -17.78 15.40
C ILE A 126 0.51 -17.89 13.90
N LEU A 127 -0.26 -18.89 13.51
CA LEU A 127 -0.78 -19.07 12.17
C LEU A 127 -2.31 -19.06 12.22
N ASP A 128 -2.94 -18.04 11.69
CA ASP A 128 -4.38 -17.94 11.52
C ASP A 128 -4.76 -18.20 10.08
N VAL A 129 -5.66 -19.16 9.83
CA VAL A 129 -6.15 -19.44 8.49
C VAL A 129 -7.67 -19.37 8.47
N GLY A 130 -8.15 -18.30 7.87
CA GLY A 130 -9.55 -18.00 7.71
C GLY A 130 -10.19 -18.57 6.45
N GLY A 131 -11.36 -18.07 6.10
CA GLY A 131 -12.10 -18.46 4.90
C GLY A 131 -11.51 -17.93 3.61
N GLN A 132 -10.90 -16.73 3.64
CA GLN A 132 -10.38 -16.06 2.44
C GLN A 132 -8.92 -15.60 2.56
N ASP A 133 -8.31 -15.63 3.72
CA ASP A 133 -6.94 -15.23 3.96
C ASP A 133 -6.22 -16.12 4.96
N SER A 134 -4.90 -16.07 4.93
CA SER A 134 -4.00 -16.69 5.89
C SER A 134 -3.07 -15.63 6.47
N LYS A 135 -2.84 -15.67 7.78
CA LYS A 135 -2.01 -14.71 8.51
C LYS A 135 -0.99 -15.45 9.36
N ALA A 136 0.28 -15.13 9.17
CA ALA A 136 1.35 -15.54 10.08
C ALA A 136 1.74 -14.34 10.96
N MET A 137 1.96 -14.60 12.22
CA MET A 137 2.44 -13.60 13.19
C MET A 137 3.61 -14.19 13.96
N LEU A 138 4.70 -13.45 14.05
CA LEU A 138 5.91 -13.87 14.76
C LEU A 138 6.39 -12.73 15.65
N TYR A 139 6.66 -13.06 16.90
CA TYR A 139 7.26 -12.12 17.85
C TYR A 139 8.76 -11.94 17.57
N ASN A 140 9.17 -10.70 17.39
CA ASN A 140 10.57 -10.32 17.28
C ASN A 140 11.08 -9.84 18.65
N PRO A 141 11.95 -10.58 19.34
CA PRO A 141 12.42 -10.22 20.67
C PRO A 141 13.38 -9.03 20.68
N GLU A 142 14.09 -8.78 19.58
CA GLU A 142 15.05 -7.67 19.47
C GLU A 142 14.33 -6.31 19.40
N MET A 143 13.26 -6.27 18.64
CA MET A 143 12.42 -5.07 18.49
C MET A 143 11.26 -5.01 19.48
N ASN A 144 10.99 -6.11 20.22
CA ASN A 144 9.83 -6.24 21.11
C ASN A 144 8.49 -6.00 20.41
N ILE A 145 8.34 -6.46 19.17
CA ILE A 145 7.13 -6.29 18.36
C ILE A 145 6.65 -7.62 17.76
N TRP A 146 5.37 -7.69 17.43
CA TRP A 146 4.81 -8.72 16.60
C TRP A 146 4.88 -8.28 15.13
N THR A 147 5.60 -9.01 14.32
CA THR A 147 5.59 -8.87 12.87
C THR A 147 4.53 -9.78 12.28
N SER A 148 3.86 -9.34 11.23
CA SER A 148 2.83 -10.14 10.57
C SER A 148 3.04 -10.20 9.06
N LYS A 149 2.62 -11.32 8.46
CA LYS A 149 2.48 -11.48 7.02
C LYS A 149 1.11 -12.05 6.72
N MET A 150 0.41 -11.47 5.77
CA MET A 150 -0.89 -11.94 5.28
C MET A 150 -0.71 -12.46 3.87
N SER A 151 -1.40 -13.56 3.54
CA SER A 151 -1.44 -14.08 2.16
C SER A 151 -2.03 -13.02 1.22
N GLY A 152 -1.61 -13.10 -0.06
CA GLY A 152 -2.22 -12.31 -1.13
C GLY A 152 -3.65 -12.76 -1.47
N ILE A 153 -4.15 -12.32 -2.61
CA ILE A 153 -5.55 -12.51 -3.05
C ILE A 153 -5.92 -13.98 -3.38
N CYS A 154 -4.97 -14.91 -3.30
CA CYS A 154 -5.20 -16.29 -3.74
C CYS A 154 -5.96 -17.13 -2.71
N ALA A 155 -7.16 -17.60 -3.08
CA ALA A 155 -7.99 -18.48 -2.27
C ALA A 155 -7.40 -19.89 -2.05
N ALA A 156 -6.33 -20.28 -2.74
CA ALA A 156 -5.75 -21.62 -2.66
C ALA A 156 -5.21 -21.98 -1.27
N GLY A 157 -4.70 -20.98 -0.53
CA GLY A 157 -4.20 -21.12 0.84
C GLY A 157 -5.25 -20.89 1.93
N THR A 158 -6.54 -20.95 1.63
CA THR A 158 -7.60 -20.54 2.54
C THR A 158 -8.69 -21.59 2.72
N GLY A 159 -9.61 -21.37 3.66
CA GLY A 159 -10.73 -22.27 3.93
C GLY A 159 -11.65 -22.50 2.72
N ALA A 160 -11.75 -21.54 1.81
CA ALA A 160 -12.57 -21.66 0.60
C ALA A 160 -12.15 -22.84 -0.30
N PHE A 161 -10.85 -23.13 -0.38
CA PHE A 161 -10.39 -24.33 -1.10
C PHE A 161 -10.88 -25.61 -0.43
N LEU A 162 -10.73 -25.73 0.91
CA LEU A 162 -11.22 -26.91 1.65
C LEU A 162 -12.73 -27.06 1.59
N ASP A 163 -13.50 -25.96 1.61
CA ASP A 163 -14.95 -26.00 1.39
C ASP A 163 -15.29 -26.60 0.01
N SER A 164 -14.54 -26.20 -1.03
CA SER A 164 -14.68 -26.77 -2.37
C SER A 164 -14.32 -28.27 -2.43
N VAL A 165 -13.25 -28.68 -1.76
CA VAL A 165 -12.83 -30.10 -1.65
C VAL A 165 -13.88 -30.91 -0.90
N SER A 166 -14.35 -30.40 0.25
CA SER A 166 -15.40 -31.02 1.07
C SER A 166 -16.66 -31.29 0.26
N ALA A 167 -17.13 -30.31 -0.49
CA ALA A 167 -18.29 -30.45 -1.35
C ALA A 167 -18.10 -31.48 -2.48
N LYS A 168 -16.89 -31.54 -3.09
CA LYS A 168 -16.58 -32.47 -4.19
C LYS A 168 -16.43 -33.91 -3.73
N LEU A 169 -15.89 -34.12 -2.54
CA LEU A 169 -15.65 -35.46 -1.96
C LEU A 169 -16.84 -35.92 -1.10
N ASN A 170 -17.78 -35.04 -0.81
CA ASN A 170 -18.88 -35.27 0.15
C ASN A 170 -18.35 -35.73 1.53
N VAL A 171 -17.30 -35.08 2.01
CA VAL A 171 -16.65 -35.36 3.29
C VAL A 171 -16.54 -34.06 4.07
N PRO A 172 -17.13 -33.97 5.28
CA PRO A 172 -16.97 -32.82 6.14
C PRO A 172 -15.51 -32.51 6.45
N ILE A 173 -15.14 -31.23 6.51
CA ILE A 173 -13.75 -30.80 6.79
C ILE A 173 -13.25 -31.42 8.11
N THR A 174 -14.10 -31.51 9.12
CA THR A 174 -13.80 -32.07 10.44
C THR A 174 -13.53 -33.58 10.42
N GLU A 175 -14.02 -34.30 9.42
CA GLU A 175 -13.82 -35.76 9.27
C GLU A 175 -12.64 -36.13 8.35
N MET A 176 -12.10 -35.14 7.62
CA MET A 176 -11.03 -35.42 6.63
C MET A 176 -9.81 -36.07 7.26
N ALA A 177 -9.41 -35.67 8.46
CA ALA A 177 -8.25 -36.23 9.13
C ALA A 177 -8.41 -37.75 9.47
N GLN A 178 -9.63 -38.14 9.80
CA GLN A 178 -9.95 -39.55 10.14
C GLN A 178 -9.94 -40.48 8.90
N LYS A 179 -10.20 -39.88 7.72
CA LYS A 179 -10.26 -40.60 6.44
C LYS A 179 -8.99 -40.44 5.62
N CYS A 180 -8.02 -39.64 6.11
CA CYS A 180 -6.77 -39.33 5.41
C CYS A 180 -5.80 -40.50 5.43
N ASN A 181 -5.24 -40.88 4.27
CA ASN A 181 -4.09 -41.75 4.19
C ASN A 181 -2.81 -40.93 4.22
N PHE A 182 -2.19 -40.79 5.40
CA PHE A 182 -0.99 -39.98 5.58
C PHE A 182 0.26 -40.51 4.88
N ASP A 183 0.25 -41.78 4.50
CA ASP A 183 1.36 -42.43 3.78
C ASP A 183 1.24 -42.30 2.25
N SER A 184 0.20 -41.63 1.76
CA SER A 184 -0.04 -41.46 0.33
C SER A 184 0.91 -40.46 -0.31
N ASP A 185 1.50 -40.83 -1.45
CA ASP A 185 2.33 -39.94 -2.30
C ASP A 185 1.54 -39.22 -3.38
N LEU A 186 0.21 -39.38 -3.43
CA LEU A 186 -0.62 -38.73 -4.41
C LEU A 186 -0.54 -37.20 -4.25
N GLU A 187 -0.31 -36.48 -5.35
CA GLU A 187 -0.22 -35.03 -5.34
C GLU A 187 -1.26 -34.37 -6.24
N VAL A 188 -1.73 -33.21 -5.79
CA VAL A 188 -2.58 -32.30 -6.58
C VAL A 188 -1.89 -30.93 -6.71
N SER A 189 -2.28 -30.16 -7.72
CA SER A 189 -1.72 -28.83 -7.93
C SER A 189 -1.95 -27.95 -6.71
N SER A 190 -0.87 -27.36 -6.19
CA SER A 190 -0.86 -26.34 -5.12
C SER A 190 -0.70 -24.91 -5.66
N VAL A 191 -0.61 -24.74 -6.99
CA VAL A 191 -0.39 -23.43 -7.62
C VAL A 191 -1.65 -22.54 -7.56
N CYS A 192 -2.82 -23.14 -7.77
CA CYS A 192 -4.08 -22.43 -7.85
C CYS A 192 -5.24 -23.30 -7.35
N ALA A 193 -6.18 -22.67 -6.61
CA ALA A 193 -7.36 -23.36 -6.09
C ALA A 193 -8.21 -24.03 -7.19
N VAL A 194 -8.31 -23.40 -8.37
CA VAL A 194 -9.06 -23.94 -9.51
C VAL A 194 -8.37 -25.18 -10.08
N LEU A 195 -7.06 -25.14 -10.26
CA LEU A 195 -6.26 -26.29 -10.74
C LEU A 195 -6.28 -27.43 -9.71
N GLY A 196 -6.14 -27.11 -8.44
CA GLY A 196 -6.25 -28.10 -7.35
C GLY A 196 -7.64 -28.75 -7.34
N ALA A 197 -8.71 -27.96 -7.39
CA ALA A 197 -10.08 -28.45 -7.45
C ALA A 197 -10.37 -29.30 -8.71
N THR A 198 -9.75 -28.97 -9.84
CA THR A 198 -9.84 -29.76 -11.09
C THR A 198 -9.13 -31.10 -10.92
N SER A 199 -7.95 -31.10 -10.28
CA SER A 199 -7.22 -32.35 -9.97
C SER A 199 -8.04 -33.27 -9.07
N ILE A 200 -8.68 -32.71 -8.03
CA ILE A 200 -9.57 -33.48 -7.14
C ILE A 200 -10.72 -34.12 -7.92
N ASN A 201 -11.36 -33.40 -8.84
CA ASN A 201 -12.41 -33.97 -9.68
C ASN A 201 -11.95 -35.14 -10.57
N LYS A 202 -10.69 -35.10 -11.06
CA LYS A 202 -10.10 -36.16 -11.84
C LYS A 202 -9.78 -37.39 -10.98
N PHE A 203 -9.32 -37.16 -9.74
CA PHE A 203 -8.76 -38.20 -8.87
C PHE A 203 -9.79 -38.92 -8.02
N LYS A 204 -10.90 -38.25 -7.63
CA LYS A 204 -11.93 -38.82 -6.75
C LYS A 204 -12.52 -40.17 -7.22
N ASN A 205 -12.48 -40.43 -8.55
CA ASN A 205 -12.98 -41.67 -9.15
C ASN A 205 -11.86 -42.63 -9.60
N ARG A 206 -10.58 -42.28 -9.35
CA ARG A 206 -9.41 -43.07 -9.82
C ARG A 206 -8.52 -43.55 -8.70
N TYR A 207 -8.56 -42.89 -7.55
CA TYR A 207 -7.72 -43.18 -6.40
C TYR A 207 -8.57 -43.37 -5.15
N PRO A 208 -8.08 -44.09 -4.14
CA PRO A 208 -8.74 -44.23 -2.85
C PRO A 208 -9.03 -42.85 -2.23
N LEU A 209 -10.18 -42.75 -1.57
CA LEU A 209 -10.63 -41.49 -0.97
C LEU A 209 -9.60 -40.89 0.00
N GLY A 210 -8.95 -41.76 0.80
CA GLY A 210 -7.93 -41.32 1.75
C GLY A 210 -6.71 -40.70 1.10
N ASP A 211 -6.31 -41.19 -0.09
CA ASP A 211 -5.19 -40.61 -0.85
C ASP A 211 -5.54 -39.26 -1.44
N VAL A 212 -6.77 -39.10 -1.94
CA VAL A 212 -7.24 -37.83 -2.49
C VAL A 212 -7.37 -36.77 -1.39
N ILE A 213 -7.81 -37.15 -0.20
CA ILE A 213 -7.87 -36.27 0.99
C ILE A 213 -6.44 -35.87 1.39
N ALA A 214 -5.51 -36.79 1.46
CA ALA A 214 -4.10 -36.55 1.78
C ALA A 214 -3.48 -35.53 0.81
N ALA A 215 -3.65 -35.75 -0.49
CA ALA A 215 -3.17 -34.84 -1.55
C ALA A 215 -3.75 -33.43 -1.43
N ALA A 216 -5.05 -33.32 -1.14
CA ALA A 216 -5.72 -32.02 -0.96
C ALA A 216 -5.20 -31.28 0.27
N CYS A 217 -5.09 -31.95 1.43
CA CYS A 217 -4.63 -31.35 2.67
C CYS A 217 -3.14 -30.95 2.61
N ARG A 218 -2.31 -31.76 1.94
CA ARG A 218 -0.89 -31.47 1.68
C ARG A 218 -0.75 -30.24 0.77
N ALA A 219 -1.52 -30.17 -0.32
CA ALA A 219 -1.53 -29.00 -1.22
C ALA A 219 -1.97 -27.74 -0.48
N GLN A 220 -2.98 -27.83 0.38
CA GLN A 220 -3.43 -26.72 1.22
C GLN A 220 -2.31 -26.22 2.13
N ALA A 221 -1.64 -27.11 2.86
CA ALA A 221 -0.54 -26.76 3.75
C ALA A 221 0.63 -26.08 2.99
N ARG A 222 1.00 -26.62 1.82
CA ARG A 222 2.03 -26.02 0.95
C ARG A 222 1.64 -24.62 0.49
N THR A 223 0.39 -24.41 0.09
CA THR A 223 -0.08 -23.11 -0.37
C THR A 223 -0.12 -22.08 0.77
N ILE A 224 -0.55 -22.47 1.98
CA ILE A 224 -0.48 -21.62 3.17
C ILE A 224 0.98 -21.20 3.39
N MET A 225 1.91 -22.16 3.41
CA MET A 225 3.33 -21.87 3.68
C MET A 225 3.99 -21.07 2.55
N SER A 226 3.61 -21.25 1.30
CA SER A 226 4.12 -20.40 0.21
C SER A 226 3.66 -18.94 0.34
N GLY A 227 2.48 -18.70 0.90
CA GLY A 227 1.94 -17.35 1.11
C GLY A 227 2.51 -16.63 2.32
N VAL A 228 2.69 -17.33 3.44
CA VAL A 228 3.03 -16.69 4.74
C VAL A 228 4.22 -17.33 5.46
N GLY A 229 4.69 -18.49 5.02
CA GLY A 229 5.70 -19.30 5.71
C GLY A 229 7.09 -18.68 5.80
N GLU A 230 7.41 -17.71 4.94
CA GLU A 230 8.65 -16.93 5.01
C GLU A 230 8.88 -16.32 6.42
N LEU A 231 7.80 -15.98 7.12
CA LEU A 231 7.90 -15.41 8.45
C LEU A 231 8.44 -16.40 9.48
N PHE A 232 8.25 -17.72 9.26
CA PHE A 232 8.69 -18.79 10.14
C PHE A 232 10.05 -19.39 9.75
N LEU A 233 10.75 -18.83 8.76
CA LEU A 233 12.09 -19.25 8.42
C LEU A 233 13.01 -19.10 9.65
N ASN A 234 13.72 -20.19 10.01
CA ASN A 234 14.57 -20.27 11.19
C ASN A 234 13.83 -20.20 12.55
N TYR A 235 12.51 -20.36 12.57
CA TYR A 235 11.75 -20.53 13.79
C TYR A 235 11.62 -22.04 14.10
N HIS A 236 11.89 -22.43 15.34
CA HIS A 236 11.93 -23.83 15.80
C HIS A 236 11.08 -24.08 17.06
N GLY A 237 10.14 -23.19 17.33
CA GLY A 237 9.25 -23.31 18.51
C GLY A 237 7.85 -23.79 18.16
N ASP A 238 6.94 -23.60 19.10
CA ASP A 238 5.52 -23.91 18.92
C ASP A 238 4.84 -22.87 18.04
N ILE A 239 4.01 -23.31 17.10
CA ILE A 239 3.13 -22.45 16.30
C ILE A 239 1.69 -22.68 16.76
N ILE A 240 1.03 -21.62 17.23
CA ILE A 240 -0.40 -21.64 17.57
C ILE A 240 -1.19 -21.56 16.27
N PHE A 241 -1.83 -22.66 15.89
CA PHE A 241 -2.66 -22.75 14.68
C PHE A 241 -4.12 -22.50 14.99
N GLN A 242 -4.68 -21.44 14.43
CA GLN A 242 -6.04 -20.98 14.71
C GLN A 242 -6.82 -20.65 13.43
N GLY A 243 -8.07 -20.25 13.57
CA GLY A 243 -9.00 -19.98 12.46
C GLY A 243 -9.81 -21.21 12.07
N GLY A 244 -10.66 -21.07 11.06
CA GLY A 244 -11.60 -22.11 10.63
C GLY A 244 -10.91 -23.34 10.00
N VAL A 245 -9.76 -23.17 9.38
CA VAL A 245 -9.01 -24.28 8.77
C VAL A 245 -8.41 -25.23 9.82
N ALA A 246 -8.17 -24.75 11.03
CA ALA A 246 -7.65 -25.57 12.13
C ALA A 246 -8.62 -26.70 12.60
N TYR A 247 -9.88 -26.68 12.15
CA TYR A 247 -10.77 -27.84 12.28
C TYR A 247 -10.23 -29.09 11.55
N ASN A 248 -9.45 -28.89 10.46
CA ASN A 248 -8.86 -29.99 9.71
C ASN A 248 -7.49 -30.38 10.26
N ARG A 249 -7.47 -31.44 11.08
CA ARG A 249 -6.22 -31.93 11.70
C ARG A 249 -5.22 -32.50 10.70
N ALA A 250 -5.66 -32.91 9.49
CA ALA A 250 -4.74 -33.37 8.46
C ALA A 250 -3.91 -32.22 7.88
N VAL A 251 -4.50 -31.00 7.77
CA VAL A 251 -3.71 -29.82 7.38
C VAL A 251 -2.67 -29.50 8.47
N ALA A 252 -3.04 -29.58 9.75
CA ALA A 252 -2.09 -29.36 10.84
C ALA A 252 -0.93 -30.37 10.82
N TYR A 253 -1.20 -31.65 10.48
CA TYR A 253 -0.17 -32.67 10.29
C TYR A 253 0.83 -32.26 9.20
N TYR A 254 0.34 -31.86 8.01
CA TYR A 254 1.23 -31.44 6.92
C TYR A 254 1.93 -30.10 7.19
N LEU A 255 1.33 -29.19 7.95
CA LEU A 255 2.03 -27.97 8.41
C LEU A 255 3.21 -28.32 9.32
N LYS A 256 3.04 -29.30 10.23
CA LYS A 256 4.13 -29.81 11.07
C LYS A 256 5.25 -30.40 10.23
N GLU A 257 4.92 -31.26 9.25
CA GLU A 257 5.90 -31.87 8.34
C GLU A 257 6.69 -30.82 7.54
N ILE A 258 6.00 -29.75 7.04
CA ILE A 258 6.65 -28.72 6.22
C ILE A 258 7.52 -27.80 7.08
N THR A 259 7.06 -27.43 8.27
CA THR A 259 7.74 -26.42 9.11
C THR A 259 8.77 -27.02 10.07
N GLY A 260 8.63 -28.31 10.39
CA GLY A 260 9.37 -28.95 11.49
C GLY A 260 9.01 -28.45 12.89
N CYS A 261 8.02 -27.55 12.99
CA CYS A 261 7.55 -26.96 14.24
C CYS A 261 6.43 -27.78 14.87
N ASN A 262 6.28 -27.70 16.19
CA ASN A 262 5.11 -28.26 16.85
C ASN A 262 3.88 -27.36 16.60
N ILE A 263 2.77 -27.95 16.14
CA ILE A 263 1.53 -27.24 15.82
C ILE A 263 0.53 -27.44 16.97
N ILE A 264 0.20 -26.35 17.66
CA ILE A 264 -0.75 -26.35 18.78
C ILE A 264 -2.07 -25.74 18.28
N ILE A 265 -3.18 -26.44 18.48
CA ILE A 265 -4.51 -25.97 18.13
C ILE A 265 -5.28 -25.70 19.40
N PRO A 266 -5.58 -24.41 19.70
CA PRO A 266 -6.35 -24.01 20.89
C PRO A 266 -7.79 -24.53 20.86
N GLU A 267 -8.41 -24.68 22.03
CA GLU A 267 -9.83 -25.00 22.16
C GLU A 267 -10.72 -23.99 21.42
N PHE A 268 -10.45 -22.70 21.58
CA PHE A 268 -11.22 -21.60 20.98
C PHE A 268 -10.65 -21.16 19.61
N HIS A 269 -9.90 -22.02 18.90
CA HIS A 269 -9.25 -21.68 17.62
C HIS A 269 -10.17 -20.99 16.59
N PRO A 270 -11.50 -21.27 16.50
CA PRO A 270 -12.34 -20.64 15.48
C PRO A 270 -12.75 -19.20 15.84
N VAL A 271 -12.65 -18.82 17.11
CA VAL A 271 -13.11 -17.50 17.61
C VAL A 271 -12.00 -16.67 18.26
N MET A 272 -10.71 -17.00 17.97
CA MET A 272 -9.58 -16.35 18.63
C MET A 272 -9.50 -14.83 18.41
N GLY A 273 -9.89 -14.32 17.24
CA GLY A 273 -9.98 -12.88 16.99
C GLY A 273 -11.00 -12.20 17.93
N ALA A 274 -12.20 -12.76 18.04
CA ALA A 274 -13.22 -12.25 18.95
C ALA A 274 -12.81 -12.40 20.43
N LEU A 275 -12.16 -13.51 20.79
CA LEU A 275 -11.63 -13.71 22.14
C LEU A 275 -10.58 -12.65 22.49
N GLY A 276 -9.64 -12.39 21.57
CA GLY A 276 -8.64 -11.37 21.78
C GLY A 276 -9.21 -9.96 21.88
N ALA A 277 -10.24 -9.64 21.09
CA ALA A 277 -10.98 -8.39 21.23
C ALA A 277 -11.64 -8.29 22.61
N ALA A 278 -12.24 -9.37 23.14
CA ALA A 278 -12.83 -9.38 24.50
C ALA A 278 -11.77 -9.25 25.60
N VAL A 279 -10.58 -9.86 25.43
CA VAL A 279 -9.43 -9.70 26.34
C VAL A 279 -8.97 -8.23 26.37
N LEU A 280 -8.87 -7.61 25.21
CA LEU A 280 -8.52 -6.19 25.09
C LEU A 280 -9.61 -5.28 25.68
N ALA A 281 -10.89 -5.62 25.50
CA ALA A 281 -12.01 -4.88 26.12
C ALA A 281 -11.89 -4.87 27.64
N ARG A 282 -11.54 -5.99 28.26
CA ARG A 282 -11.29 -6.10 29.71
C ARG A 282 -10.12 -5.23 30.15
N GLN A 283 -9.02 -5.24 29.40
CA GLN A 283 -7.84 -4.42 29.68
C GLN A 283 -8.15 -2.93 29.51
N TYR A 284 -8.81 -2.55 28.43
CA TYR A 284 -9.22 -1.17 28.15
C TYR A 284 -10.11 -0.61 29.25
N ASP A 285 -11.12 -1.36 29.70
CA ASP A 285 -12.01 -0.93 30.79
C ASP A 285 -11.23 -0.67 32.09
N SER A 286 -10.20 -1.46 32.39
CA SER A 286 -9.34 -1.26 33.56
C SER A 286 -8.48 0.01 33.50
N LEU A 287 -8.20 0.50 32.30
CA LEU A 287 -7.39 1.70 32.02
C LEU A 287 -8.26 2.94 31.73
N ARG A 288 -9.58 2.76 31.60
CA ARG A 288 -10.53 3.84 31.28
C ARG A 288 -10.41 4.96 32.32
N GLY A 289 -10.12 6.16 31.85
CA GLY A 289 -9.89 7.34 32.70
C GLY A 289 -8.50 7.48 33.32
N LYS A 290 -7.56 6.52 33.07
CA LYS A 290 -6.17 6.61 33.53
C LYS A 290 -5.20 7.00 32.40
N VAL A 291 -5.61 6.85 31.14
CA VAL A 291 -4.85 7.24 29.97
C VAL A 291 -5.63 8.37 29.28
N GLU A 292 -5.01 9.56 29.18
CA GLU A 292 -5.56 10.60 28.31
C GLU A 292 -5.52 10.08 26.87
N PRO A 293 -6.61 10.19 26.10
CA PRO A 293 -6.57 9.91 24.68
C PRO A 293 -5.50 10.82 24.05
N PRO A 294 -4.75 10.35 23.04
CA PRO A 294 -3.81 11.20 22.34
C PRO A 294 -4.55 12.46 21.90
N LYS A 295 -4.04 13.63 22.30
CA LYS A 295 -4.62 14.91 21.90
C LYS A 295 -4.65 14.91 20.38
N THR A 296 -5.84 14.88 19.81
CA THR A 296 -6.04 15.05 18.38
C THR A 296 -5.51 16.43 18.04
N VAL A 297 -4.33 16.46 17.44
CA VAL A 297 -3.83 17.68 16.81
C VAL A 297 -4.79 17.96 15.67
N GLU A 298 -5.48 19.08 15.70
CA GLU A 298 -6.19 19.57 14.52
C GLU A 298 -5.13 19.74 13.41
N THR A 299 -4.98 18.69 12.59
CA THR A 299 -4.18 18.78 11.38
C THR A 299 -4.82 19.84 10.50
N LYS A 300 -4.04 20.83 10.07
CA LYS A 300 -4.47 21.86 9.13
C LYS A 300 -5.27 21.17 8.01
N ARG A 301 -6.46 21.69 7.75
CA ARG A 301 -7.50 21.05 6.93
C ARG A 301 -6.96 20.76 5.53
N THR A 302 -6.97 19.52 5.12
CA THR A 302 -6.57 19.08 3.77
C THR A 302 -7.72 19.18 2.76
N GLY A 303 -8.92 19.56 3.23
CA GLY A 303 -10.13 19.69 2.42
C GLY A 303 -11.28 20.32 3.21
N ILE A 304 -12.32 20.77 2.49
CA ILE A 304 -13.60 21.20 3.07
C ILE A 304 -14.63 20.08 2.92
N THR A 305 -15.46 19.88 3.93
CA THR A 305 -16.57 18.95 3.87
C THR A 305 -17.66 19.46 2.92
N ILE A 306 -18.49 18.57 2.39
CA ILE A 306 -19.61 18.99 1.52
C ILE A 306 -20.58 19.93 2.23
N PRO A 307 -20.95 19.74 3.52
CA PRO A 307 -21.70 20.73 4.29
C PRO A 307 -21.01 22.10 4.41
N GLU A 308 -19.68 22.16 4.59
CA GLU A 308 -18.95 23.43 4.61
C GLU A 308 -18.94 24.11 3.24
N PHE A 309 -18.83 23.34 2.16
CA PHE A 309 -18.97 23.89 0.81
C PHE A 309 -20.39 24.40 0.56
N LYS A 310 -21.42 23.78 1.16
CA LYS A 310 -22.79 24.31 1.14
C LYS A 310 -22.90 25.66 1.86
N ASN A 311 -22.20 25.84 2.98
CA ASN A 311 -22.18 27.13 3.69
C ASN A 311 -21.62 28.25 2.81
N PHE A 312 -20.64 27.97 1.94
CA PHE A 312 -20.19 28.93 0.93
C PHE A 312 -21.34 29.33 -0.01
N VAL A 313 -22.07 28.34 -0.53
CA VAL A 313 -23.21 28.59 -1.45
C VAL A 313 -24.30 29.40 -0.76
N ASP A 314 -24.60 29.09 0.49
CA ASP A 314 -25.62 29.78 1.28
C ASP A 314 -25.23 31.22 1.64
N ALA A 315 -23.94 31.51 1.72
CA ALA A 315 -23.40 32.85 1.94
C ALA A 315 -23.45 33.77 0.70
N VAL A 316 -23.71 33.26 -0.49
CA VAL A 316 -23.86 34.05 -1.71
C VAL A 316 -25.22 34.74 -1.71
N THR A 317 -25.22 36.06 -1.60
CA THR A 317 -26.44 36.90 -1.47
C THR A 317 -27.09 37.25 -2.79
N ASP A 318 -26.30 37.40 -3.87
CA ASP A 318 -26.84 37.70 -5.20
C ASP A 318 -27.60 36.48 -5.76
N PRO A 319 -28.90 36.66 -6.17
CA PRO A 319 -29.71 35.54 -6.62
C PRO A 319 -29.21 34.83 -7.90
N ASN A 320 -28.50 35.54 -8.79
CA ASN A 320 -27.97 34.94 -10.02
C ASN A 320 -26.69 34.15 -9.74
N LEU A 321 -25.79 34.73 -8.96
CA LEU A 321 -24.55 34.08 -8.52
C LEU A 321 -24.89 32.84 -7.65
N ARG A 322 -25.90 32.97 -6.78
CA ARG A 322 -26.35 31.84 -5.95
C ARG A 322 -26.90 30.67 -6.77
N ARG A 323 -27.62 30.92 -7.86
CA ARG A 323 -28.08 29.87 -8.77
C ARG A 323 -26.93 29.15 -9.45
N GLU A 324 -25.89 29.87 -9.86
CA GLU A 324 -24.68 29.28 -10.42
C GLU A 324 -23.95 28.44 -9.37
N ALA A 325 -23.75 28.96 -8.17
CA ALA A 325 -23.10 28.26 -7.07
C ALA A 325 -23.87 26.99 -6.66
N MET A 326 -25.21 27.04 -6.59
CA MET A 326 -26.05 25.86 -6.32
C MET A 326 -25.91 24.79 -7.39
N ARG A 327 -25.93 25.15 -8.69
CA ARG A 327 -25.73 24.19 -9.77
C ARG A 327 -24.39 23.46 -9.67
N VAL A 328 -23.34 24.18 -9.30
CA VAL A 328 -22.01 23.61 -9.11
C VAL A 328 -22.00 22.72 -7.86
N PHE A 329 -22.64 23.16 -6.77
CA PHE A 329 -22.80 22.36 -5.56
C PHE A 329 -23.51 21.04 -5.84
N ASP A 330 -24.66 21.07 -6.53
CA ASP A 330 -25.43 19.87 -6.86
C ASP A 330 -24.61 18.85 -7.68
N ASN A 331 -23.76 19.34 -8.59
CA ASN A 331 -22.85 18.48 -9.35
C ASN A 331 -21.77 17.85 -8.46
N VAL A 332 -21.23 18.60 -7.51
CA VAL A 332 -20.24 18.11 -6.55
C VAL A 332 -20.87 17.11 -5.59
N ALA A 333 -22.03 17.44 -5.04
CA ALA A 333 -22.78 16.59 -4.11
C ALA A 333 -23.19 15.26 -4.76
N LYS A 334 -23.57 15.28 -6.05
CA LYS A 334 -23.84 14.04 -6.83
C LYS A 334 -22.64 13.09 -6.93
N VAL A 335 -21.43 13.65 -7.01
CA VAL A 335 -20.20 12.86 -7.19
C VAL A 335 -19.63 12.41 -5.85
N LYS A 336 -19.71 13.27 -4.83
CA LYS A 336 -19.06 13.05 -3.51
C LYS A 336 -20.00 12.50 -2.44
N GLY A 337 -21.32 12.60 -2.64
CA GLY A 337 -22.30 12.36 -1.59
C GLY A 337 -22.50 13.57 -0.68
N GLU A 338 -23.65 13.64 -0.01
CA GLU A 338 -23.99 14.74 0.94
C GLU A 338 -23.62 14.40 2.38
N ASP A 339 -22.95 13.28 2.60
CA ASP A 339 -22.51 12.87 3.94
C ASP A 339 -21.39 13.80 4.45
N GLY A 340 -21.41 14.10 5.74
CA GLY A 340 -20.43 15.00 6.37
C GLY A 340 -18.98 14.49 6.36
N ASN A 341 -18.73 13.30 5.81
CA ASN A 341 -17.43 12.65 5.78
C ASN A 341 -16.67 12.90 4.47
N SER A 342 -17.38 13.18 3.37
CA SER A 342 -16.76 13.48 2.08
C SER A 342 -16.17 14.88 2.06
N LYS A 343 -14.89 15.01 1.66
CA LYS A 343 -14.17 16.28 1.59
C LYS A 343 -13.79 16.60 0.15
N LEU A 344 -13.85 17.89 -0.19
CA LEU A 344 -13.22 18.46 -1.36
C LEU A 344 -11.80 18.86 -1.01
N THR A 345 -10.84 18.27 -1.68
CA THR A 345 -9.43 18.63 -1.59
C THR A 345 -9.16 19.95 -2.32
N PHE A 346 -8.06 20.61 -2.02
CA PHE A 346 -7.69 21.86 -2.68
C PHE A 346 -7.62 21.77 -4.22
N PRO A 347 -7.02 20.71 -4.83
CA PRO A 347 -7.06 20.52 -6.28
C PRO A 347 -8.48 20.35 -6.85
N GLU A 348 -9.39 19.74 -6.10
CA GLU A 348 -10.78 19.59 -6.51
C GLU A 348 -11.54 20.92 -6.43
N ILE A 349 -11.27 21.72 -5.43
CA ILE A 349 -11.82 23.10 -5.32
C ILE A 349 -11.30 23.97 -6.46
N SER A 350 -10.04 23.84 -6.85
CA SER A 350 -9.49 24.53 -8.02
C SER A 350 -10.21 24.15 -9.31
N LYS A 351 -10.53 22.85 -9.48
CA LYS A 351 -11.36 22.39 -10.61
C LYS A 351 -12.78 22.93 -10.55
N VAL A 352 -13.38 22.96 -9.36
CA VAL A 352 -14.69 23.56 -9.14
C VAL A 352 -14.66 25.03 -9.53
N LYS A 353 -13.62 25.79 -9.13
CA LYS A 353 -13.43 27.19 -9.53
C LYS A 353 -13.37 27.36 -11.04
N GLU A 354 -12.68 26.46 -11.77
CA GLU A 354 -12.61 26.48 -13.24
C GLU A 354 -13.99 26.29 -13.91
N THR A 355 -14.95 25.65 -13.23
CA THR A 355 -16.32 25.45 -13.76
C THR A 355 -17.24 26.65 -13.55
N LEU A 356 -16.87 27.57 -12.67
CA LEU A 356 -17.62 28.81 -12.42
C LEU A 356 -17.43 29.77 -13.59
N GLN A 357 -18.51 30.41 -14.03
CA GLN A 357 -18.51 31.40 -15.12
C GLN A 357 -18.24 32.80 -14.59
N SER A 358 -18.79 33.13 -13.41
CA SER A 358 -18.65 34.46 -12.80
C SER A 358 -17.28 34.65 -12.12
N GLU A 359 -16.55 35.67 -12.50
CA GLU A 359 -15.28 36.07 -11.86
C GLU A 359 -15.49 36.52 -10.40
N GLU A 360 -16.64 37.12 -10.09
CA GLU A 360 -17.01 37.51 -8.74
C GLU A 360 -17.21 36.28 -7.85
N LEU A 361 -17.85 35.24 -8.38
CA LEU A 361 -18.05 33.98 -7.66
C LEU A 361 -16.73 33.23 -7.46
N LYS A 362 -15.82 33.28 -8.44
CA LYS A 362 -14.46 32.72 -8.29
C LYS A 362 -13.70 33.43 -7.17
N LYS A 363 -13.73 34.74 -7.09
CA LYS A 363 -13.10 35.55 -6.02
C LYS A 363 -13.74 35.27 -4.66
N THR A 364 -15.06 35.11 -4.62
CA THR A 364 -15.79 34.78 -3.38
C THR A 364 -15.42 33.36 -2.88
N LEU A 365 -15.31 32.40 -3.79
CA LEU A 365 -14.85 31.03 -3.45
C LEU A 365 -13.38 31.06 -2.97
N GLU A 366 -12.53 31.84 -3.59
CA GLU A 366 -11.15 32.06 -3.13
C GLU A 366 -11.13 32.62 -1.72
N SER A 367 -11.84 33.71 -1.46
CA SER A 367 -11.89 34.36 -0.14
C SER A 367 -12.47 33.41 0.93
N PHE A 368 -13.44 32.58 0.56
CA PHE A 368 -14.00 31.56 1.46
C PHE A 368 -12.97 30.46 1.77
N THR A 369 -12.31 29.95 0.74
CA THR A 369 -11.29 28.92 0.91
C THR A 369 -10.06 29.45 1.63
N ASP A 370 -9.71 30.73 1.48
CA ASP A 370 -8.60 31.40 2.18
C ASP A 370 -8.77 31.46 3.68
N LYS A 371 -10.02 31.57 4.13
CA LYS A 371 -10.35 31.56 5.56
C LYS A 371 -10.28 30.18 6.18
N LEU A 372 -10.51 29.15 5.38
CA LEU A 372 -10.54 27.74 5.83
C LEU A 372 -9.21 27.03 5.65
N PHE A 373 -8.47 27.38 4.60
CA PHE A 373 -7.14 26.86 4.33
C PHE A 373 -6.12 27.95 4.64
N ASP A 374 -5.13 27.61 5.44
CA ASP A 374 -3.99 28.49 5.64
C ASP A 374 -3.18 28.55 4.34
N ARG A 375 -3.44 29.60 3.52
CA ARG A 375 -2.79 29.80 2.22
C ARG A 375 -1.29 30.08 2.30
N THR A 376 -0.73 30.30 3.48
CA THR A 376 0.73 30.39 3.64
C THR A 376 1.43 29.12 3.18
N LEU A 377 0.66 28.04 2.95
CA LEU A 377 1.11 26.74 2.46
C LEU A 377 0.67 26.41 1.02
N VAL A 378 0.24 27.37 0.20
CA VAL A 378 0.04 27.12 -1.23
C VAL A 378 1.40 26.86 -1.86
N ASN A 379 1.57 25.64 -2.29
CA ASN A 379 2.76 25.12 -2.90
C ASN A 379 3.06 25.79 -4.23
N LYS A 380 3.84 26.87 -4.24
CA LYS A 380 4.39 27.44 -5.47
C LYS A 380 5.12 26.37 -6.27
N SER A 381 5.90 25.55 -5.58
CA SER A 381 6.59 24.39 -6.18
C SER A 381 5.63 23.35 -6.75
N THR A 382 4.50 23.07 -6.12
CA THR A 382 3.47 22.17 -6.69
C THR A 382 2.80 22.78 -7.93
N ALA A 383 2.51 24.06 -7.94
CA ALA A 383 1.97 24.74 -9.13
C ALA A 383 2.98 24.70 -10.28
N MET A 384 4.23 25.05 -10.02
CA MET A 384 5.34 25.02 -10.97
C MET A 384 5.57 23.62 -11.51
N ARG A 385 5.65 22.61 -10.64
CA ARG A 385 5.75 21.20 -11.01
C ARG A 385 4.61 20.75 -11.92
N THR A 386 3.37 21.13 -11.61
CA THR A 386 2.20 20.77 -12.42
C THR A 386 2.28 21.38 -13.81
N GLN A 387 2.69 22.64 -13.91
CA GLN A 387 2.90 23.31 -15.20
C GLN A 387 4.02 22.65 -16.00
N MET A 388 5.15 22.36 -15.38
CA MET A 388 6.27 21.66 -16.01
C MET A 388 5.89 20.26 -16.47
N THR A 389 5.13 19.52 -15.65
CA THR A 389 4.64 18.19 -16.04
C THR A 389 3.74 18.27 -17.27
N ARG A 390 2.84 19.24 -17.35
CA ARG A 390 2.01 19.46 -18.55
C ARG A 390 2.87 19.77 -19.77
N HIS A 391 3.87 20.63 -19.60
CA HIS A 391 4.76 21.00 -20.70
C HIS A 391 5.58 19.81 -21.20
N GLU A 392 6.28 19.12 -20.31
CA GLU A 392 7.18 18.03 -20.69
C GLU A 392 6.47 16.82 -21.30
N PHE A 393 5.30 16.44 -20.77
CA PHE A 393 4.63 15.20 -21.16
C PHE A 393 3.50 15.38 -22.18
N PHE A 394 2.92 16.57 -22.31
CA PHE A 394 1.70 16.76 -23.11
C PHE A 394 1.78 17.95 -24.10
N SER A 395 2.85 18.73 -24.13
CA SER A 395 3.02 19.77 -25.16
C SER A 395 3.46 19.15 -26.49
N LYS A 396 3.14 19.85 -27.58
CA LYS A 396 3.67 19.53 -28.90
C LYS A 396 4.81 20.51 -29.22
N GLY A 397 5.97 19.99 -29.63
CA GLY A 397 7.11 20.76 -30.11
C GLY A 397 7.47 20.38 -31.54
N LYS A 398 8.40 21.11 -32.12
CA LYS A 398 8.97 20.81 -33.45
C LYS A 398 10.24 19.97 -33.36
N GLU A 399 10.86 19.95 -32.18
CA GLU A 399 12.08 19.21 -31.90
C GLU A 399 11.82 17.69 -31.97
N PRO A 400 12.81 16.88 -32.38
CA PRO A 400 12.69 15.43 -32.38
C PRO A 400 12.29 14.91 -30.99
N LEU A 401 11.39 13.92 -30.94
CA LEU A 401 10.95 13.28 -29.72
C LEU A 401 11.71 11.98 -29.49
N VAL A 402 12.39 11.88 -28.36
CA VAL A 402 13.09 10.66 -27.93
C VAL A 402 12.32 10.00 -26.78
N TRP A 403 11.90 8.75 -26.98
CA TRP A 403 11.42 7.93 -25.87
C TRP A 403 12.63 7.41 -25.07
N ARG A 404 12.49 7.45 -23.76
CA ARG A 404 13.49 6.85 -22.87
C ARG A 404 12.82 6.11 -21.70
N ASN A 405 13.55 5.16 -21.12
CA ASN A 405 13.16 4.63 -19.81
C ASN A 405 13.60 5.58 -18.67
N LEU A 406 13.10 5.32 -17.47
CA LEU A 406 13.35 6.16 -16.28
C LEU A 406 14.86 6.36 -15.99
N PHE A 407 15.69 5.40 -16.33
CA PHE A 407 17.08 5.33 -15.88
C PHE A 407 18.10 5.94 -16.85
N PHE A 408 17.77 6.09 -18.12
CA PHE A 408 18.69 6.73 -19.07
C PHE A 408 18.90 8.21 -18.71
N PRO A 409 20.16 8.72 -18.68
CA PRO A 409 20.44 10.10 -18.26
C PRO A 409 19.72 11.16 -19.11
N SER A 410 18.90 12.00 -18.46
CA SER A 410 18.20 13.10 -19.15
C SER A 410 19.15 14.24 -19.57
N GLU A 411 20.29 14.36 -18.92
CA GLU A 411 21.34 15.34 -19.25
C GLU A 411 21.79 15.23 -20.70
N ILE A 412 21.97 14.02 -21.23
CA ILE A 412 22.32 13.77 -22.60
C ILE A 412 21.28 14.31 -23.58
N LEU A 413 20.00 14.05 -23.28
CA LEU A 413 18.89 14.48 -24.12
C LEU A 413 18.66 16.00 -24.04
N ALA A 414 18.87 16.59 -22.87
CA ALA A 414 18.87 18.04 -22.69
C ALA A 414 19.97 18.72 -23.50
N ALA A 415 21.20 18.16 -23.49
CA ALA A 415 22.32 18.66 -24.25
C ALA A 415 22.13 18.54 -25.76
N LEU A 416 21.54 17.43 -26.25
CA LEU A 416 21.16 17.26 -27.64
C LEU A 416 20.04 18.21 -28.10
N GLY A 417 19.34 18.87 -27.19
CA GLY A 417 18.23 19.77 -27.52
C GLY A 417 17.02 19.05 -28.09
N VAL A 418 16.84 17.77 -27.76
CA VAL A 418 15.68 16.98 -28.15
C VAL A 418 14.63 16.99 -27.04
N ARG A 419 13.37 16.81 -27.43
CA ARG A 419 12.32 16.51 -26.48
C ARG A 419 12.46 15.07 -26.00
N SER A 420 12.26 14.84 -24.73
CA SER A 420 12.30 13.49 -24.19
C SER A 420 10.98 13.11 -23.52
N LEU A 421 10.61 11.86 -23.59
CA LEU A 421 9.45 11.30 -22.92
C LEU A 421 9.87 10.07 -22.12
N THR A 422 9.84 10.21 -20.79
CA THR A 422 10.05 9.06 -19.89
C THR A 422 8.79 8.21 -19.90
N LEU A 423 8.89 7.02 -20.48
CA LEU A 423 7.73 6.17 -20.78
C LEU A 423 7.00 5.70 -19.51
N GLU A 424 7.73 5.28 -18.46
CA GLU A 424 7.14 4.84 -17.20
C GLU A 424 6.42 6.00 -16.49
N THR A 425 7.00 7.21 -16.51
CA THR A 425 6.34 8.39 -15.93
C THR A 425 5.09 8.78 -16.72
N TYR A 426 5.14 8.69 -18.05
CA TYR A 426 3.96 8.89 -18.88
C TYR A 426 2.84 7.92 -18.53
N ALA A 427 3.16 6.63 -18.36
CA ALA A 427 2.20 5.61 -17.95
C ALA A 427 1.65 5.89 -16.53
N ALA A 428 2.49 6.34 -15.59
CA ALA A 428 2.08 6.74 -14.24
C ALA A 428 1.07 7.90 -14.26
N LEU A 429 1.31 8.92 -15.06
CA LEU A 429 0.40 10.06 -15.22
C LEU A 429 -0.97 9.65 -15.80
N LYS A 430 -1.00 8.60 -16.63
CA LYS A 430 -2.26 8.00 -17.10
C LYS A 430 -2.98 7.21 -16.02
N GLY A 431 -2.26 6.62 -15.07
CA GLY A 431 -2.77 5.76 -14.01
C GLY A 431 -3.80 6.42 -13.09
N SER A 432 -3.78 7.75 -12.98
CA SER A 432 -4.78 8.50 -12.21
C SER A 432 -6.21 8.43 -12.78
N ASN A 433 -6.38 8.02 -14.05
CA ASN A 433 -7.68 7.89 -14.70
C ASN A 433 -7.99 6.42 -15.02
N GLN A 434 -8.59 5.71 -14.09
CA GLN A 434 -8.86 4.27 -14.19
C GLN A 434 -9.73 3.89 -15.40
N LYS A 435 -10.68 4.75 -15.84
CA LYS A 435 -11.48 4.48 -17.03
C LYS A 435 -10.65 4.46 -18.32
N ARG A 436 -9.66 5.35 -18.44
CA ARG A 436 -8.72 5.35 -19.57
C ARG A 436 -7.74 4.19 -19.47
N LEU A 437 -7.26 3.91 -18.27
CA LEU A 437 -6.36 2.82 -17.98
C LEU A 437 -6.93 1.47 -18.41
N ARG A 438 -8.18 1.18 -18.05
CA ARG A 438 -8.87 -0.06 -18.45
C ARG A 438 -8.92 -0.24 -19.97
N ARG A 439 -9.17 0.83 -20.73
CA ARG A 439 -9.10 0.76 -22.21
C ARG A 439 -7.70 0.41 -22.71
N CYS A 440 -6.65 0.96 -22.10
CA CYS A 440 -5.28 0.58 -22.44
C CYS A 440 -5.03 -0.91 -22.14
N PHE A 441 -5.51 -1.41 -21.01
CA PHE A 441 -5.38 -2.83 -20.67
C PHE A 441 -6.15 -3.74 -21.63
N ASP A 442 -7.36 -3.35 -22.04
CA ASP A 442 -8.14 -4.10 -23.03
C ASP A 442 -7.40 -4.17 -24.38
N HIS A 443 -6.85 -3.04 -24.87
CA HIS A 443 -6.08 -3.02 -26.11
C HIS A 443 -4.78 -3.82 -26.00
N ALA A 444 -4.06 -3.74 -24.86
CA ALA A 444 -2.86 -4.55 -24.64
C ALA A 444 -3.20 -6.05 -24.63
N ALA A 445 -4.32 -6.44 -24.01
CA ALA A 445 -4.80 -7.82 -24.03
C ALA A 445 -5.12 -8.31 -25.44
N CYS A 446 -5.72 -7.46 -26.32
CA CYS A 446 -5.93 -7.78 -27.72
C CYS A 446 -4.62 -8.01 -28.49
N LYS A 447 -3.51 -7.41 -28.07
CA LYS A 447 -2.17 -7.64 -28.59
C LYS A 447 -1.45 -8.86 -27.97
N GLY A 448 -2.09 -9.58 -27.05
CA GLY A 448 -1.55 -10.78 -26.38
C GLY A 448 -0.79 -10.54 -25.07
N PHE A 449 -0.80 -9.32 -24.52
CA PHE A 449 -0.20 -9.04 -23.22
C PHE A 449 -1.09 -9.53 -22.08
N SER A 450 -0.55 -10.43 -21.25
CA SER A 450 -1.30 -10.98 -20.11
C SER A 450 -1.48 -9.96 -18.97
N GLY A 451 -2.45 -10.20 -18.10
CA GLY A 451 -2.65 -9.41 -16.87
C GLY A 451 -1.46 -9.43 -15.91
N GLU A 452 -0.57 -10.42 -16.04
CA GLU A 452 0.66 -10.54 -15.24
C GLU A 452 1.84 -9.71 -15.80
N THR A 453 1.66 -9.07 -16.95
CA THR A 453 2.61 -8.08 -17.46
C THR A 453 2.51 -6.79 -16.63
N CYS A 454 3.64 -6.18 -16.33
CA CYS A 454 3.72 -4.90 -15.61
C CYS A 454 2.71 -3.88 -16.17
N SER A 455 1.91 -3.26 -15.32
CA SER A 455 0.84 -2.35 -15.72
C SER A 455 1.35 -1.12 -16.48
N PHE A 456 2.54 -0.60 -16.14
CA PHE A 456 3.15 0.49 -16.90
C PHE A 456 3.35 0.10 -18.36
N LEU A 457 3.81 -1.10 -18.61
CA LEU A 457 4.07 -1.61 -19.95
C LEU A 457 2.76 -1.91 -20.70
N ARG A 458 1.75 -2.47 -20.00
CA ARG A 458 0.41 -2.65 -20.59
C ARG A 458 -0.24 -1.33 -20.99
N VAL A 459 -0.02 -0.26 -20.22
CA VAL A 459 -0.49 1.08 -20.58
C VAL A 459 0.16 1.56 -21.87
N LEU A 460 1.49 1.45 -21.97
CA LEU A 460 2.23 1.90 -23.15
C LEU A 460 1.81 1.14 -24.41
N GLU A 461 1.65 -0.18 -24.32
CA GLU A 461 1.19 -1.01 -25.43
C GLU A 461 -0.24 -0.75 -25.87
N GLY A 462 -1.09 -0.41 -24.92
CA GLY A 462 -2.52 -0.19 -25.20
C GLY A 462 -2.91 1.26 -25.45
N ASP A 463 -2.04 2.25 -25.18
CA ASP A 463 -2.39 3.66 -25.39
C ASP A 463 -2.27 4.09 -26.85
N GLN A 464 -3.40 4.19 -27.52
CA GLN A 464 -3.48 4.64 -28.93
C GLN A 464 -3.08 6.12 -29.14
N ASN A 465 -2.89 6.88 -28.05
CA ASN A 465 -2.48 8.29 -28.09
C ASN A 465 -1.04 8.50 -27.64
N LEU A 466 -0.24 7.44 -27.51
CA LEU A 466 1.18 7.56 -27.22
C LEU A 466 1.84 8.33 -28.39
N PRO A 467 2.51 9.47 -28.14
CA PRO A 467 3.15 10.23 -29.22
C PRO A 467 4.23 9.41 -29.90
N HIS A 468 4.31 9.44 -31.24
CA HIS A 468 5.37 8.77 -31.97
C HIS A 468 6.74 9.36 -31.62
N ALA A 469 7.73 8.50 -31.41
CA ALA A 469 9.11 8.90 -31.21
C ALA A 469 9.92 8.86 -32.50
N ASP A 470 10.85 9.79 -32.61
CA ASP A 470 11.84 9.80 -33.67
C ASP A 470 13.03 8.85 -33.37
N PHE A 471 13.28 8.61 -32.08
CA PHE A 471 14.24 7.67 -31.54
C PHE A 471 13.83 7.10 -30.20
N THR A 472 14.32 5.92 -29.84
CA THR A 472 14.08 5.32 -28.52
C THR A 472 15.40 4.85 -27.91
N VAL A 473 15.64 5.21 -26.67
CA VAL A 473 16.79 4.77 -25.89
C VAL A 473 16.34 4.16 -24.56
N THR A 474 16.92 3.03 -24.20
CA THR A 474 16.61 2.34 -22.94
C THR A 474 17.88 1.80 -22.28
N THR A 475 17.79 1.42 -21.03
CA THR A 475 18.82 0.66 -20.32
C THR A 475 18.41 -0.80 -20.20
N SER A 476 19.36 -1.74 -20.26
CA SER A 476 19.04 -3.17 -20.12
C SER A 476 18.63 -3.58 -18.69
N GLN A 477 19.00 -2.79 -17.69
CA GLN A 477 18.66 -2.97 -16.28
C GLN A 477 18.10 -1.64 -15.73
N PRO A 478 17.30 -1.68 -14.67
CA PRO A 478 16.85 -2.83 -13.85
C PRO A 478 15.66 -3.61 -14.46
N CYS A 479 15.07 -3.16 -15.56
CA CYS A 479 13.86 -3.74 -16.11
C CYS A 479 14.05 -4.35 -17.50
N GLN A 480 14.48 -5.61 -17.57
CA GLN A 480 14.58 -6.37 -18.84
C GLN A 480 13.23 -6.53 -19.56
N GLN A 481 12.13 -6.58 -18.84
CA GLN A 481 10.81 -6.64 -19.46
C GLN A 481 10.49 -5.34 -20.18
N GLY A 482 10.85 -4.18 -19.59
CA GLY A 482 10.70 -2.86 -20.20
C GLY A 482 11.50 -2.75 -21.49
N GLU A 483 12.76 -3.15 -21.48
CA GLU A 483 13.60 -3.15 -22.67
C GLU A 483 12.96 -3.87 -23.86
N ARG A 484 12.49 -5.10 -23.64
CA ARG A 484 11.85 -5.92 -24.69
C ARG A 484 10.58 -5.30 -25.22
N ILE A 485 9.73 -4.77 -24.35
CA ILE A 485 8.47 -4.15 -24.74
C ILE A 485 8.71 -2.82 -25.46
N PHE A 486 9.70 -2.03 -25.03
CA PHE A 486 10.05 -0.80 -25.75
C PHE A 486 10.56 -1.10 -27.16
N ALA A 487 11.33 -2.16 -27.34
CA ALA A 487 11.72 -2.63 -28.67
C ALA A 487 10.52 -3.06 -29.53
N ASP A 488 9.52 -3.69 -28.92
CA ASP A 488 8.28 -4.08 -29.61
C ASP A 488 7.41 -2.87 -29.99
N LEU A 489 7.27 -1.90 -29.08
CA LEU A 489 6.60 -0.63 -29.35
C LEU A 489 7.21 0.10 -30.57
N VAL A 490 8.53 0.12 -30.68
CA VAL A 490 9.22 0.70 -31.84
C VAL A 490 8.88 -0.06 -33.12
N ARG A 491 8.93 -1.39 -33.11
CA ARG A 491 8.60 -2.23 -34.27
C ARG A 491 7.15 -2.07 -34.71
N SER A 492 6.22 -1.97 -33.75
CA SER A 492 4.79 -1.90 -34.05
C SER A 492 4.32 -0.50 -34.46
N ASN A 493 5.00 0.55 -34.02
CA ASN A 493 4.60 1.94 -34.29
C ASN A 493 5.46 2.64 -35.38
N CYS A 494 6.63 2.09 -35.73
CA CYS A 494 7.52 2.66 -36.76
C CYS A 494 7.58 1.74 -37.97
N SER A 495 7.05 2.19 -39.08
CA SER A 495 7.14 1.47 -40.37
C SER A 495 8.55 1.42 -40.96
N SER A 496 9.58 1.95 -40.32
CA SER A 496 10.94 2.00 -40.79
C SER A 496 11.98 1.74 -39.70
N SER A 497 12.67 0.64 -39.85
CA SER A 497 14.02 0.25 -39.41
C SER A 497 14.37 0.22 -37.93
N SER A 498 15.05 -0.88 -37.58
CA SER A 498 15.81 -1.15 -36.33
C SER A 498 16.85 -0.08 -35.94
N SER A 499 17.13 0.90 -36.81
CA SER A 499 18.11 1.98 -36.61
C SER A 499 17.66 3.11 -35.66
N ARG A 500 16.44 3.04 -35.14
CA ARG A 500 15.87 4.07 -34.22
C ARG A 500 15.70 3.60 -32.79
N PHE A 501 16.43 2.58 -32.39
CA PHE A 501 16.37 2.03 -31.04
C PHE A 501 17.79 1.67 -30.57
N TYR A 502 18.15 2.09 -29.37
CA TYR A 502 19.42 1.75 -28.74
C TYR A 502 19.20 1.27 -27.31
N THR A 503 19.78 0.14 -26.93
CA THR A 503 19.83 -0.35 -25.56
C THR A 503 21.21 -0.09 -24.97
N LEU A 504 21.26 0.77 -23.94
CA LEU A 504 22.45 0.95 -23.14
C LEU A 504 22.62 -0.27 -22.22
N HIS A 505 23.68 -1.02 -22.42
CA HIS A 505 23.99 -2.15 -21.55
C HIS A 505 24.43 -1.66 -20.17
N THR A 506 23.68 -2.04 -19.13
CA THR A 506 23.95 -1.71 -17.73
C THR A 506 24.25 -2.99 -16.96
N PRO A 507 25.51 -3.21 -16.53
CA PRO A 507 25.88 -4.35 -15.69
C PRO A 507 25.14 -4.35 -14.36
N GLY A 508 24.78 -5.54 -13.87
CA GLY A 508 24.05 -5.72 -12.60
C GLY A 508 24.92 -5.53 -11.34
N ARG A 509 26.22 -5.27 -11.51
CA ARG A 509 27.14 -4.96 -10.39
C ARG A 509 28.03 -3.78 -10.79
N GLY A 510 28.31 -2.93 -9.80
CA GLY A 510 29.18 -1.78 -9.95
C GLY A 510 30.67 -2.15 -10.10
N GLY A 511 31.53 -1.14 -10.21
CA GLY A 511 32.98 -1.23 -10.34
C GLY A 511 33.49 -0.51 -11.58
N GLU A 512 34.80 -0.30 -11.67
CA GLU A 512 35.43 0.48 -12.75
C GLU A 512 35.20 -0.09 -14.16
N SER A 513 35.09 -1.43 -14.30
CA SER A 513 34.73 -2.05 -15.57
C SER A 513 33.28 -1.70 -15.99
N ALA A 514 32.35 -1.73 -15.07
CA ALA A 514 30.96 -1.34 -15.33
C ALA A 514 30.84 0.14 -15.72
N ILE A 515 31.59 1.03 -15.03
CA ILE A 515 31.66 2.46 -15.36
C ILE A 515 32.12 2.67 -16.77
N ARG A 516 33.25 2.02 -17.18
CA ARG A 516 33.77 2.12 -18.54
C ARG A 516 32.79 1.62 -19.60
N THR A 517 32.18 0.44 -19.35
CA THR A 517 31.19 -0.13 -20.28
C THR A 517 29.99 0.81 -20.46
N ILE A 518 29.48 1.39 -19.39
CA ILE A 518 28.34 2.33 -19.46
C ILE A 518 28.78 3.63 -20.16
N ALA A 519 29.97 4.19 -19.85
CA ALA A 519 30.45 5.42 -20.45
C ALA A 519 30.64 5.28 -21.96
N GLU A 520 31.19 4.15 -22.43
CA GLU A 520 31.32 3.82 -23.85
C GLU A 520 29.94 3.69 -24.50
N GLY A 521 29.01 2.92 -23.87
CA GLY A 521 27.65 2.77 -24.38
C GLY A 521 26.86 4.09 -24.41
N LEU A 522 27.12 5.03 -23.50
CA LEU A 522 26.54 6.37 -23.57
C LEU A 522 27.04 7.14 -24.79
N LYS A 523 28.34 7.07 -25.11
CA LYS A 523 28.90 7.68 -26.33
C LYS A 523 28.30 7.06 -27.58
N GLU A 524 28.19 5.73 -27.63
CA GLU A 524 27.56 5.01 -28.75
C GLU A 524 26.06 5.39 -28.89
N SER A 525 25.35 5.53 -27.80
CA SER A 525 23.93 5.95 -27.82
C SER A 525 23.77 7.37 -28.40
N VAL A 526 24.71 8.28 -28.09
CA VAL A 526 24.75 9.62 -28.66
C VAL A 526 25.01 9.55 -30.13
N ALA A 527 26.03 8.80 -30.58
CA ALA A 527 26.37 8.63 -32.02
C ALA A 527 25.17 8.05 -32.80
N ALA A 528 24.45 7.07 -32.24
CA ALA A 528 23.25 6.51 -32.84
C ALA A 528 22.09 7.53 -32.97
N MET A 529 21.93 8.39 -31.98
CA MET A 529 20.92 9.48 -32.03
C MET A 529 21.33 10.57 -33.04
N GLU A 530 22.59 10.93 -33.08
CA GLU A 530 23.13 11.88 -34.07
C GLU A 530 22.88 11.44 -35.52
N ASP A 531 23.16 10.18 -35.79
CA ASP A 531 22.95 9.59 -37.14
C ASP A 531 21.44 9.53 -37.46
N ALA A 532 20.63 9.05 -36.54
CA ALA A 532 19.21 8.86 -36.81
C ALA A 532 18.41 10.17 -36.89
N LEU A 533 18.82 11.21 -36.17
CA LEU A 533 18.07 12.47 -36.02
C LEU A 533 18.70 13.61 -36.84
N GLY A 534 19.90 13.41 -37.42
CA GLY A 534 20.60 14.45 -38.17
C GLY A 534 21.04 15.64 -37.31
N ILE A 535 21.32 15.41 -36.03
CA ILE A 535 21.79 16.43 -35.07
C ILE A 535 23.22 16.09 -34.62
N LYS A 536 23.87 17.01 -33.94
CA LYS A 536 25.20 16.78 -33.36
C LYS A 536 25.21 17.20 -31.89
N MET A 537 25.88 16.40 -31.07
CA MET A 537 26.18 16.74 -29.71
C MET A 537 27.18 17.87 -29.63
N ASP A 538 26.82 18.91 -28.95
CA ASP A 538 27.74 19.97 -28.56
C ASP A 538 28.36 19.61 -27.20
N PRO A 539 29.68 19.39 -27.10
CA PRO A 539 30.33 19.07 -25.83
C PRO A 539 30.13 20.14 -24.76
N ASP A 540 30.08 21.42 -25.14
CA ASP A 540 29.89 22.52 -24.19
C ASP A 540 28.47 22.49 -23.59
N ARG A 541 27.46 22.14 -24.38
CA ARG A 541 26.08 21.94 -23.87
C ARG A 541 25.97 20.73 -22.95
N LEU A 542 26.74 19.67 -23.19
CA LEU A 542 26.76 18.51 -22.32
C LEU A 542 27.44 18.85 -20.96
N ALA A 543 28.55 19.61 -21.04
CA ALA A 543 29.20 20.15 -19.84
C ALA A 543 28.27 21.07 -19.04
N GLU A 544 27.55 21.97 -19.73
CA GLU A 544 26.55 22.83 -19.11
C GLU A 544 25.41 22.02 -18.43
N ALA A 545 24.90 20.97 -19.08
CA ALA A 545 23.89 20.10 -18.51
C ALA A 545 24.38 19.41 -17.21
N CYS A 546 25.66 19.03 -17.14
CA CYS A 546 26.27 18.52 -15.92
C CYS A 546 26.32 19.59 -14.81
N VAL A 547 26.71 20.82 -15.16
CA VAL A 547 26.73 21.96 -14.21
C VAL A 547 25.34 22.25 -13.66
N LEU A 548 24.32 22.26 -14.51
CA LEU A 548 22.92 22.47 -14.09
C LEU A 548 22.44 21.32 -13.19
N SER A 549 22.76 20.07 -13.53
CA SER A 549 22.48 18.93 -12.67
C SER A 549 23.15 19.04 -11.30
N ASN A 550 24.39 19.51 -11.22
CA ASN A 550 25.11 19.70 -9.97
C ASN A 550 24.46 20.79 -9.10
N LYS A 551 24.05 21.92 -9.68
CA LYS A 551 23.32 22.97 -8.99
C LYS A 551 21.98 22.45 -8.44
N ALA A 552 21.21 21.76 -9.26
CA ALA A 552 19.93 21.18 -8.85
C ALA A 552 20.13 20.09 -7.76
N ARG A 553 21.19 19.29 -7.88
CA ARG A 553 21.58 18.28 -6.89
C ARG A 553 21.88 18.92 -5.52
N GLU A 554 22.66 19.98 -5.48
CA GLU A 554 22.99 20.69 -4.24
C GLU A 554 21.71 21.21 -3.55
N LEU A 555 20.79 21.83 -4.32
CA LEU A 555 19.51 22.29 -3.82
C LEU A 555 18.64 21.12 -3.33
N ALA A 556 18.58 20.01 -4.07
CA ALA A 556 17.82 18.83 -3.69
C ALA A 556 18.35 18.20 -2.38
N ILE A 557 19.67 18.18 -2.18
CA ILE A 557 20.28 17.73 -0.93
C ILE A 557 19.88 18.66 0.23
N LYS A 558 19.90 19.98 0.04
CA LYS A 558 19.44 20.95 1.03
C LYS A 558 17.95 20.75 1.36
N CYS A 559 17.09 20.58 0.35
CA CYS A 559 15.68 20.25 0.53
C CYS A 559 15.51 19.00 1.39
N ASN A 560 16.24 17.92 1.07
CA ASN A 560 16.17 16.67 1.81
C ASN A 560 16.64 16.82 3.26
N GLN A 561 17.71 17.57 3.50
CA GLN A 561 18.19 17.86 4.88
C GLN A 561 17.14 18.59 5.72
N ILE A 562 16.45 19.59 5.12
CA ILE A 562 15.39 20.32 5.82
C ILE A 562 14.18 19.42 6.07
N ARG A 563 13.85 18.53 5.13
CA ARG A 563 12.74 17.56 5.27
C ARG A 563 12.96 16.52 6.37
N PHE A 564 14.19 16.34 6.87
CA PHE A 564 14.45 15.50 8.03
C PHE A 564 14.00 16.12 9.36
N THR A 565 13.47 17.35 9.35
CA THR A 565 12.86 17.99 10.53
C THR A 565 11.66 17.18 11.03
N SER A 566 11.45 17.16 12.34
CA SER A 566 10.27 16.62 12.97
C SER A 566 9.39 17.77 13.46
N PRO A 567 8.08 17.77 13.15
CA PRO A 567 7.36 16.85 12.27
C PRO A 567 7.68 17.06 10.78
N PRO A 568 7.25 16.13 9.89
CA PRO A 568 7.45 16.30 8.45
C PRO A 568 6.84 17.60 7.93
N LEU A 569 7.59 18.31 7.11
CA LEU A 569 7.18 19.63 6.57
C LEU A 569 6.19 19.52 5.41
N ILE A 570 6.14 18.35 4.76
CA ILE A 570 5.22 18.05 3.67
C ILE A 570 4.65 16.64 3.87
N PRO A 571 3.39 16.39 3.50
CA PRO A 571 2.85 15.05 3.52
C PRO A 571 3.52 14.16 2.47
N GLY A 572 3.62 12.86 2.76
CA GLY A 572 4.21 11.87 1.85
C GLY A 572 3.46 11.79 0.51
N THR A 573 2.14 11.99 0.52
CA THR A 573 1.30 12.08 -0.69
C THR A 573 1.74 13.20 -1.64
N GLU A 574 2.20 14.32 -1.11
CA GLU A 574 2.77 15.42 -1.89
C GLU A 574 4.20 15.07 -2.33
N ALA A 575 5.01 14.60 -1.41
CA ALA A 575 6.43 14.35 -1.62
C ALA A 575 6.71 13.34 -2.73
N VAL A 576 6.01 12.19 -2.77
CA VAL A 576 6.19 11.18 -3.82
C VAL A 576 5.86 11.70 -5.22
N SER A 577 5.02 12.71 -5.32
CA SER A 577 4.61 13.27 -6.61
C SER A 577 5.70 14.08 -7.33
N TYR A 578 6.75 14.50 -6.60
CA TYR A 578 7.90 15.19 -7.21
C TYR A 578 8.77 14.26 -8.04
N ALA A 579 8.85 12.97 -7.69
CA ALA A 579 9.67 12.00 -8.42
C ALA A 579 9.32 11.93 -9.92
N ASN A 580 8.06 12.14 -10.28
CA ASN A 580 7.61 12.09 -11.66
C ASN A 580 8.30 13.11 -12.55
N ILE A 581 8.44 14.37 -12.09
CA ILE A 581 9.05 15.43 -12.90
C ILE A 581 10.56 15.49 -12.71
N PHE A 582 11.06 15.12 -11.52
CA PHE A 582 12.49 15.11 -11.26
C PHE A 582 13.24 14.19 -12.24
N SER A 583 12.68 13.03 -12.55
CA SER A 583 13.26 12.12 -13.53
C SER A 583 13.42 12.72 -14.93
N GLN A 584 12.63 13.76 -15.27
CA GLN A 584 12.55 14.36 -16.59
C GLN A 584 13.47 15.57 -16.77
N LEU A 585 13.85 16.25 -15.67
CA LEU A 585 14.40 17.59 -15.74
C LEU A 585 15.91 17.71 -15.41
N TRP A 586 16.60 16.60 -15.02
CA TRP A 586 18.04 16.69 -14.78
C TRP A 586 18.79 17.18 -16.05
N GLY A 587 19.70 18.12 -15.89
CA GLY A 587 20.41 18.78 -16.95
C GLY A 587 19.73 20.04 -17.51
N LYS A 588 18.58 20.42 -16.97
CA LYS A 588 17.83 21.61 -17.39
C LYS A 588 17.77 22.68 -16.31
N GLN A 589 17.69 23.96 -16.72
CA GLN A 589 17.55 25.10 -15.79
C GLN A 589 16.25 25.00 -14.97
N GLU A 590 15.18 24.45 -15.57
CA GLU A 590 13.88 24.26 -14.93
C GLU A 590 13.98 23.37 -13.67
N MET A 591 14.94 22.43 -13.64
CA MET A 591 15.16 21.62 -12.42
C MET A 591 15.79 22.45 -11.31
N VAL A 592 16.73 23.34 -11.64
CA VAL A 592 17.34 24.25 -10.67
C VAL A 592 16.28 25.18 -10.09
N ASP A 593 15.46 25.77 -10.95
CA ASP A 593 14.41 26.72 -10.56
C ASP A 593 13.36 26.04 -9.66
N LEU A 594 12.92 24.82 -10.02
CA LEU A 594 11.96 24.06 -9.23
C LEU A 594 12.52 23.70 -7.84
N GLN A 595 13.79 23.26 -7.77
CA GLN A 595 14.43 22.92 -6.49
C GLN A 595 14.64 24.17 -5.62
N GLN A 596 14.94 25.33 -6.23
CA GLN A 596 15.08 26.58 -5.52
C GLN A 596 13.75 27.00 -4.88
N VAL A 597 12.66 27.01 -5.66
CA VAL A 597 11.32 27.34 -5.16
C VAL A 597 10.89 26.35 -4.08
N PHE A 598 11.20 25.07 -4.25
CA PHE A 598 10.86 24.05 -3.25
C PHE A 598 11.65 24.25 -1.95
N LEU A 599 12.94 24.63 -2.02
CA LEU A 599 13.75 24.93 -0.86
C LEU A 599 13.18 26.14 -0.07
N GLU A 600 12.81 27.20 -0.77
CA GLU A 600 12.20 28.40 -0.16
C GLU A 600 10.90 28.05 0.58
N GLU A 601 10.02 27.27 -0.04
CA GLU A 601 8.80 26.78 0.60
C GLU A 601 9.08 25.94 1.84
N LEU A 602 10.06 25.02 1.80
CA LEU A 602 10.41 24.21 2.94
C LEU A 602 10.95 25.06 4.11
N LEU A 603 11.71 26.10 3.81
CA LEU A 603 12.21 27.04 4.83
C LEU A 603 11.07 27.85 5.46
N GLU A 604 10.09 28.29 4.66
CA GLU A 604 8.90 28.97 5.17
C GLU A 604 8.08 28.03 6.06
N ARG A 605 7.81 26.82 5.61
CA ARG A 605 7.09 25.80 6.39
C ARG A 605 7.80 25.44 7.69
N LYS A 606 9.13 25.35 7.66
CA LYS A 606 9.92 25.11 8.87
C LYS A 606 9.72 26.20 9.91
N LYS A 607 9.76 27.47 9.50
CA LYS A 607 9.49 28.62 10.41
C LYS A 607 8.08 28.56 11.01
N GLU A 608 7.08 28.15 10.24
CA GLU A 608 5.71 28.00 10.74
C GLU A 608 5.61 26.84 11.75
N VAL A 609 6.23 25.71 11.46
CA VAL A 609 6.25 24.55 12.38
C VAL A 609 6.97 24.90 13.70
N GLU A 610 8.06 25.66 13.65
CA GLU A 610 8.81 26.09 14.84
C GLU A 610 8.00 27.01 15.76
N LYS A 611 6.98 27.73 15.24
CA LYS A 611 6.05 28.52 16.05
C LYS A 611 5.00 27.68 16.79
N HIS A 612 4.71 26.48 16.29
CA HIS A 612 3.69 25.57 16.83
C HIS A 612 4.36 24.40 17.55
N THR A 613 4.69 24.59 18.82
CA THR A 613 5.60 23.75 19.62
C THR A 613 5.11 22.33 20.01
N HIS A 614 3.92 21.88 19.56
CA HIS A 614 3.38 20.58 19.96
C HIS A 614 2.73 19.82 18.81
N ILE A 615 3.55 19.24 17.92
CA ILE A 615 3.07 18.16 17.06
C ILE A 615 3.68 16.87 17.61
N ASP A 616 2.87 16.07 18.29
CA ASP A 616 3.27 14.73 18.72
C ASP A 616 3.35 13.83 17.49
N GLU A 617 4.55 13.79 16.92
CA GLU A 617 4.88 12.82 15.89
C GLU A 617 5.08 11.47 16.57
N THR A 618 4.07 10.61 16.46
CA THR A 618 4.11 9.29 17.11
C THR A 618 5.08 8.37 16.38
N HIS A 619 5.08 8.38 15.05
CA HIS A 619 5.92 7.56 14.20
C HIS A 619 6.43 8.35 13.00
N ARG A 620 7.57 7.94 12.47
CA ARG A 620 8.19 8.48 11.24
C ARG A 620 8.42 7.32 10.29
N LEU A 621 7.71 7.31 9.16
CA LEU A 621 7.80 6.22 8.21
C LEU A 621 8.70 6.58 7.02
N LEU A 622 9.45 5.58 6.55
CA LEU A 622 10.17 5.61 5.28
C LEU A 622 9.35 4.85 4.24
N TRP A 623 8.97 5.54 3.16
CA TRP A 623 8.32 4.89 2.02
C TRP A 623 9.35 4.40 1.01
N LEU A 624 9.26 3.13 0.65
CA LEU A 624 10.16 2.47 -0.29
C LEU A 624 9.42 2.12 -1.57
N HIS A 625 10.08 2.35 -2.70
CA HIS A 625 9.57 2.18 -4.04
C HIS A 625 8.45 3.18 -4.42
N LEU A 626 7.76 2.94 -5.55
CA LEU A 626 6.69 3.80 -6.06
C LEU A 626 5.39 3.62 -5.26
N PRO A 627 4.56 4.66 -5.16
CA PRO A 627 3.23 4.55 -4.56
C PRO A 627 2.20 4.01 -5.57
N PRO A 628 1.00 3.61 -5.12
CA PRO A 628 -0.13 3.42 -6.01
C PRO A 628 -0.58 4.76 -6.59
N PHE A 629 -0.53 4.92 -7.92
CA PHE A 629 -0.87 6.17 -8.62
C PHE A 629 -2.38 6.37 -8.82
N TYR A 630 -3.17 5.31 -8.67
CA TYR A 630 -4.62 5.36 -8.79
C TYR A 630 -5.31 5.95 -7.55
N SER A 631 -4.67 5.92 -6.39
CA SER A 631 -5.26 6.38 -5.15
C SER A 631 -4.20 6.82 -4.15
N GLN A 632 -4.47 7.92 -3.46
CA GLN A 632 -3.68 8.35 -2.31
C GLN A 632 -4.15 7.72 -0.98
N ARG A 633 -5.20 6.88 -1.02
CA ARG A 633 -5.87 6.32 0.17
C ARG A 633 -4.90 5.66 1.14
N THR A 634 -3.95 4.90 0.65
CA THR A 634 -2.96 4.18 1.45
C THR A 634 -2.11 5.12 2.30
N MET A 635 -1.52 6.16 1.67
CA MET A 635 -0.71 7.15 2.38
C MET A 635 -1.57 8.06 3.27
N THR A 636 -2.73 8.49 2.79
CA THR A 636 -3.67 9.29 3.58
C THR A 636 -4.12 8.55 4.83
N TYR A 637 -4.37 7.24 4.73
CA TYR A 637 -4.74 6.42 5.88
C TYR A 637 -3.59 6.31 6.90
N LEU A 638 -2.35 6.10 6.45
CA LEU A 638 -1.17 6.14 7.30
C LEU A 638 -1.03 7.48 8.04
N GLU A 639 -1.14 8.58 7.31
CA GLU A 639 -0.86 9.92 7.84
C GLU A 639 -1.99 10.47 8.71
N GLN A 640 -3.26 10.32 8.27
CA GLN A 640 -4.40 10.97 8.91
C GLN A 640 -5.13 10.06 9.92
N THR A 641 -5.22 8.77 9.63
CA THR A 641 -5.94 7.82 10.50
C THR A 641 -5.01 7.16 11.50
N CYS A 642 -3.84 6.73 11.04
CA CYS A 642 -2.87 6.04 11.91
C CYS A 642 -1.88 6.98 12.59
N HIS A 643 -1.88 8.27 12.28
CA HIS A 643 -0.93 9.26 12.79
C HIS A 643 0.54 8.85 12.63
N ALA A 644 0.84 8.17 11.51
CA ALA A 644 2.14 7.66 11.14
C ALA A 644 2.59 8.28 9.80
N PRO A 645 3.06 9.53 9.79
CA PRO A 645 3.40 10.24 8.57
C PRO A 645 4.60 9.61 7.85
N VAL A 646 4.55 9.66 6.53
CA VAL A 646 5.69 9.35 5.68
C VAL A 646 6.68 10.52 5.76
N ALA A 647 7.71 10.37 6.57
CA ALA A 647 8.70 11.40 6.80
C ALA A 647 9.68 11.55 5.64
N PHE A 648 9.93 10.47 4.92
CA PHE A 648 10.78 10.46 3.73
C PHE A 648 10.42 9.32 2.78
N GLU A 649 10.77 9.46 1.51
CA GLU A 649 10.55 8.47 0.45
C GLU A 649 11.83 8.18 -0.35
N GLU A 650 12.02 6.91 -0.73
CA GLU A 650 13.20 6.44 -1.45
C GLU A 650 13.38 7.16 -2.81
N VAL A 651 12.27 7.43 -3.50
CA VAL A 651 12.28 7.93 -4.88
C VAL A 651 12.82 9.35 -5.06
N ASN A 652 12.82 10.16 -4.01
CA ASN A 652 13.36 11.54 -4.03
C ASN A 652 14.78 11.62 -3.47
N PHE A 653 15.39 10.48 -3.21
CA PHE A 653 16.73 10.47 -2.68
C PHE A 653 17.79 10.79 -3.75
N VAL A 654 18.58 11.81 -3.49
CA VAL A 654 19.77 12.18 -4.28
C VAL A 654 21.01 11.68 -3.57
N GLY A 655 21.65 10.66 -4.13
CA GLY A 655 22.82 10.00 -3.53
C GLY A 655 24.00 9.80 -4.49
N TRP A 656 23.94 10.40 -5.67
CA TRP A 656 25.03 10.38 -6.63
C TRP A 656 26.02 11.53 -6.36
N GLU A 657 27.28 11.32 -6.78
CA GLU A 657 28.37 12.28 -6.65
C GLU A 657 28.22 13.42 -7.66
N GLU A 658 28.96 14.52 -7.43
CA GLU A 658 29.02 15.63 -8.37
C GLU A 658 29.50 15.17 -9.74
N LEU A 659 28.84 15.62 -10.81
CA LEU A 659 29.22 15.30 -12.18
C LEU A 659 30.42 16.15 -12.58
N ASP A 660 31.42 15.53 -13.23
CA ASP A 660 32.56 16.25 -13.83
C ASP A 660 32.19 16.77 -15.22
N PRO A 661 32.09 18.09 -15.42
CA PRO A 661 31.80 18.65 -16.74
C PRO A 661 32.90 18.37 -17.79
N ASN A 662 34.14 18.04 -17.37
CA ASN A 662 35.22 17.72 -18.26
C ASN A 662 35.24 16.23 -18.66
N ASP A 663 34.57 15.35 -17.86
CA ASP A 663 34.39 13.95 -18.18
C ASP A 663 32.94 13.54 -17.94
N PRO A 664 31.98 14.07 -18.72
CA PRO A 664 30.54 13.91 -18.48
C PRO A 664 30.09 12.45 -18.61
N TYR A 665 30.62 11.69 -19.58
CA TYR A 665 30.18 10.31 -19.81
C TYR A 665 30.56 9.38 -18.68
N THR A 666 31.78 9.48 -18.14
CA THR A 666 32.20 8.67 -16.99
C THR A 666 31.40 9.06 -15.70
N SER A 667 31.19 10.36 -15.48
CA SER A 667 30.44 10.80 -14.32
C SER A 667 28.95 10.46 -14.40
N LEU A 668 28.33 10.50 -15.59
CA LEU A 668 26.97 10.02 -15.82
C LEU A 668 26.86 8.49 -15.65
N ALA A 669 27.90 7.74 -16.07
CA ALA A 669 27.96 6.30 -15.82
C ALA A 669 28.02 5.98 -14.31
N ARG A 670 28.83 6.72 -13.55
CA ARG A 670 28.85 6.62 -12.07
C ARG A 670 27.49 6.96 -11.48
N LYS A 671 26.86 8.06 -11.92
CA LYS A 671 25.52 8.45 -11.50
C LYS A 671 24.52 7.31 -11.73
N LEU A 672 24.52 6.68 -12.89
CA LEU A 672 23.62 5.59 -13.26
C LEU A 672 23.78 4.38 -12.32
N LEU A 673 25.04 3.98 -12.02
CA LEU A 673 25.33 2.88 -11.09
C LEU A 673 24.90 3.20 -9.63
N THR A 674 24.69 4.45 -9.30
CA THR A 674 24.16 4.83 -7.98
C THR A 674 22.65 4.71 -7.88
N VAL A 675 21.93 4.43 -8.95
CA VAL A 675 20.49 4.14 -8.89
C VAL A 675 20.29 2.84 -8.13
N GLY A 676 19.62 2.92 -6.99
CA GLY A 676 19.50 1.82 -6.02
C GLY A 676 18.80 0.56 -6.52
N PHE A 677 18.18 0.59 -7.71
CA PHE A 677 17.47 -0.55 -8.28
C PHE A 677 18.37 -1.52 -9.08
N LEU A 678 19.67 -1.21 -9.21
CA LEU A 678 20.63 -2.06 -9.95
C LEU A 678 21.34 -3.07 -9.04
N ASP A 679 21.65 -2.69 -7.81
CA ASP A 679 22.39 -3.50 -6.86
C ASP A 679 21.66 -3.55 -5.52
N PRO A 680 21.20 -4.75 -5.06
CA PRO A 680 20.47 -4.91 -3.81
C PRO A 680 21.23 -4.42 -2.57
N GLU A 681 22.56 -4.66 -2.53
CA GLU A 681 23.38 -4.27 -1.38
C GLU A 681 23.53 -2.74 -1.31
N VAL A 682 23.80 -2.10 -2.44
CA VAL A 682 23.87 -0.64 -2.52
C VAL A 682 22.53 -0.02 -2.12
N ARG A 683 21.42 -0.61 -2.56
CA ARG A 683 20.07 -0.15 -2.21
C ARG A 683 19.81 -0.24 -0.71
N VAL A 684 20.07 -1.40 -0.12
CA VAL A 684 19.84 -1.63 1.32
C VAL A 684 20.70 -0.71 2.18
N ASN A 685 21.98 -0.54 1.85
CA ASN A 685 22.88 0.34 2.59
C ASN A 685 22.40 1.81 2.56
N ARG A 686 21.88 2.26 1.44
CA ARG A 686 21.28 3.59 1.31
C ARG A 686 19.99 3.74 2.11
N ILE A 687 19.13 2.73 2.09
CA ILE A 687 17.91 2.70 2.89
C ILE A 687 18.28 2.79 4.38
N LYS A 688 19.26 2.00 4.87
CA LYS A 688 19.75 2.07 6.26
C LYS A 688 20.30 3.47 6.61
N GLN A 689 21.12 4.04 5.74
CA GLN A 689 21.65 5.39 5.96
C GLN A 689 20.54 6.43 6.08
N ARG A 690 19.51 6.36 5.21
CA ARG A 690 18.37 7.28 5.25
C ARG A 690 17.52 7.11 6.49
N ALA A 691 17.24 5.87 6.84
CA ALA A 691 16.47 5.55 8.01
C ALA A 691 17.10 6.15 9.28
N ASN A 692 18.41 6.04 9.42
CA ASN A 692 19.15 6.65 10.53
C ASN A 692 19.13 8.19 10.47
N THR A 693 19.40 8.79 9.30
CA THR A 693 19.46 10.25 9.15
C THR A 693 18.11 10.92 9.41
N ALA A 694 17.02 10.33 8.90
CA ALA A 694 15.66 10.86 9.05
C ALA A 694 14.99 10.40 10.36
N LYS A 695 15.68 9.68 11.23
CA LYS A 695 15.15 9.13 12.51
C LYS A 695 13.87 8.33 12.29
N ILE A 696 13.90 7.44 11.33
CA ILE A 696 12.75 6.60 10.93
C ILE A 696 12.44 5.58 12.04
N THR A 697 11.16 5.35 12.30
CA THR A 697 10.68 4.36 13.27
C THR A 697 10.04 3.14 12.63
N GLY A 698 9.78 3.17 11.32
CA GLY A 698 9.23 2.06 10.55
C GLY A 698 9.38 2.30 9.06
N ALA A 699 9.46 1.24 8.27
CA ALA A 699 9.54 1.32 6.81
C ALA A 699 8.34 0.63 6.16
N VAL A 700 7.87 1.18 5.03
CA VAL A 700 6.78 0.63 4.21
C VAL A 700 7.31 0.41 2.80
N LEU A 701 7.37 -0.83 2.35
CA LEU A 701 7.67 -1.20 0.98
C LEU A 701 6.36 -1.45 0.23
N TYR A 702 6.06 -0.63 -0.79
CA TYR A 702 5.00 -0.97 -1.74
C TYR A 702 5.58 -1.85 -2.84
N ASN A 703 5.24 -3.12 -2.76
CA ASN A 703 5.73 -4.15 -3.66
C ASN A 703 4.90 -4.20 -4.93
N HIS A 704 5.43 -3.69 -6.04
CA HIS A 704 4.79 -3.74 -7.35
C HIS A 704 4.82 -5.17 -7.91
N MET A 705 3.70 -5.90 -7.82
CA MET A 705 3.60 -7.36 -7.99
C MET A 705 4.14 -7.87 -9.33
N PHE A 706 3.90 -7.15 -10.42
CA PHE A 706 4.30 -7.57 -11.77
C PHE A 706 5.50 -6.80 -12.32
N GLY A 707 6.06 -5.88 -11.53
CA GLY A 707 7.23 -5.08 -11.87
C GLY A 707 8.50 -5.66 -11.25
N ARG A 708 9.50 -5.96 -12.07
CA ARG A 708 10.79 -6.46 -11.58
C ARG A 708 11.71 -5.36 -11.04
N CYS A 709 11.37 -4.09 -11.30
CA CYS A 709 12.14 -2.93 -10.82
C CYS A 709 12.10 -2.77 -9.30
N SER A 710 11.07 -3.27 -8.62
CA SER A 710 11.00 -3.24 -7.14
C SER A 710 12.01 -4.17 -6.48
N MET A 711 12.66 -5.06 -7.25
CA MET A 711 13.43 -6.22 -6.74
C MET A 711 12.60 -7.08 -5.78
N ALA A 712 11.30 -7.09 -5.99
CA ALA A 712 10.31 -7.67 -5.09
C ALA A 712 10.26 -9.19 -5.15
N ASP A 713 11.39 -9.83 -5.38
CA ASP A 713 11.50 -11.25 -5.07
C ASP A 713 11.60 -11.45 -3.55
N SER A 714 11.21 -12.63 -3.12
CA SER A 714 11.24 -12.99 -1.70
C SER A 714 12.66 -12.90 -1.10
N SER A 715 13.71 -13.02 -1.91
CA SER A 715 15.09 -12.95 -1.45
C SER A 715 15.50 -11.53 -1.10
N PHE A 716 15.16 -10.53 -1.93
CA PHE A 716 15.43 -9.12 -1.61
C PHE A 716 14.61 -8.65 -0.40
N ILE A 717 13.32 -8.97 -0.34
CA ILE A 717 12.47 -8.60 0.79
C ILE A 717 13.02 -9.19 2.09
N LYS A 718 13.46 -10.45 2.06
CA LYS A 718 14.10 -11.10 3.22
C LYS A 718 15.37 -10.35 3.65
N TYR A 719 16.27 -10.06 2.70
CA TYR A 719 17.51 -9.33 2.95
C TYR A 719 17.25 -7.92 3.50
N LEU A 720 16.32 -7.18 2.90
CA LEU A 720 15.92 -5.86 3.36
C LEU A 720 15.33 -5.92 4.78
N ARG A 721 14.43 -6.87 5.05
CA ARG A 721 13.82 -7.06 6.37
C ARG A 721 14.89 -7.35 7.44
N GLN A 722 15.79 -8.27 7.16
CA GLN A 722 16.89 -8.61 8.07
C GLN A 722 17.77 -7.37 8.34
N SER A 723 18.19 -6.67 7.30
CA SER A 723 19.05 -5.49 7.40
C SER A 723 18.41 -4.32 8.14
N LEU A 724 17.10 -4.13 8.02
CA LEU A 724 16.36 -3.12 8.78
C LEU A 724 16.16 -3.54 10.24
N THR A 725 15.94 -4.84 10.49
CA THR A 725 15.86 -5.40 11.85
C THR A 725 17.15 -5.13 12.64
N GLU A 726 18.33 -5.28 12.02
CA GLU A 726 19.63 -4.99 12.64
C GLU A 726 19.76 -3.55 13.19
N ILE A 727 19.00 -2.60 12.63
CA ILE A 727 18.95 -1.20 13.07
C ILE A 727 17.64 -0.84 13.78
N GLY A 728 16.85 -1.85 14.19
CA GLY A 728 15.62 -1.67 14.96
C GLY A 728 14.44 -1.08 14.18
N ILE A 729 14.42 -1.19 12.84
CA ILE A 729 13.36 -0.65 11.99
C ILE A 729 12.50 -1.78 11.42
N PRO A 730 11.23 -1.90 11.85
CA PRO A 730 10.31 -2.87 11.28
C PRO A 730 9.89 -2.51 9.87
N LEU A 731 9.70 -3.53 9.01
CA LEU A 731 9.29 -3.40 7.62
C LEU A 731 7.87 -3.94 7.39
N LEU A 732 6.98 -3.07 6.93
CA LEU A 732 5.70 -3.45 6.33
C LEU A 732 5.86 -3.63 4.82
N VAL A 733 5.36 -4.75 4.28
CA VAL A 733 5.29 -4.99 2.84
C VAL A 733 3.83 -4.97 2.41
N LEU A 734 3.52 -4.07 1.48
CA LEU A 734 2.21 -3.95 0.85
C LEU A 734 2.33 -4.43 -0.60
N ASP A 735 1.64 -5.51 -0.94
CA ASP A 735 1.61 -6.04 -2.29
C ASP A 735 0.47 -5.41 -3.10
N GLY A 736 0.75 -5.01 -4.33
CA GLY A 736 -0.24 -4.43 -5.23
C GLY A 736 0.40 -3.99 -6.55
N ASP A 737 -0.40 -3.57 -7.50
CA ASP A 737 0.09 -2.94 -8.73
C ASP A 737 0.04 -1.42 -8.58
N CYS A 738 1.03 -0.70 -9.09
CA CYS A 738 1.08 0.75 -8.95
C CYS A 738 0.01 1.49 -9.77
N LEU A 739 -0.53 0.90 -10.84
CA LEU A 739 -1.52 1.53 -11.72
C LEU A 739 -2.88 0.88 -11.66
N ASP A 740 -2.97 -0.44 -11.46
CA ASP A 740 -4.19 -1.22 -11.52
C ASP A 740 -4.85 -1.35 -10.14
N GLU A 741 -5.91 -0.56 -9.90
CA GLU A 741 -6.66 -0.58 -8.66
C GLU A 741 -7.31 -1.92 -8.34
N THR A 742 -7.54 -2.77 -9.36
CA THR A 742 -8.19 -4.07 -9.16
C THR A 742 -7.30 -5.08 -8.44
N THR A 743 -6.01 -4.79 -8.35
CA THR A 743 -5.03 -5.60 -7.63
C THR A 743 -4.83 -5.16 -6.17
N ASP A 744 -5.47 -4.05 -5.74
CA ASP A 744 -5.37 -3.59 -4.36
C ASP A 744 -6.04 -4.60 -3.41
N PRO A 745 -5.28 -5.28 -2.55
CA PRO A 745 -5.86 -6.24 -1.63
C PRO A 745 -6.78 -5.53 -0.64
N CYS A 746 -7.98 -6.08 -0.41
CA CYS A 746 -8.89 -5.58 0.64
C CYS A 746 -8.22 -5.53 2.03
N SER A 747 -7.14 -6.28 2.22
CA SER A 747 -6.35 -6.34 3.45
C SER A 747 -5.33 -5.21 3.62
N THR A 748 -5.14 -4.33 2.63
CA THR A 748 -4.10 -3.28 2.68
C THR A 748 -4.24 -2.40 3.91
N LEU A 749 -5.43 -1.88 4.19
CA LEU A 749 -5.65 -1.04 5.38
C LEU A 749 -5.51 -1.84 6.69
N THR A 750 -5.93 -3.10 6.71
CA THR A 750 -5.73 -3.99 7.86
C THR A 750 -4.24 -4.22 8.16
N LYS A 751 -3.42 -4.44 7.11
CA LYS A 751 -1.96 -4.57 7.26
C LYS A 751 -1.34 -3.29 7.84
N ILE A 752 -1.79 -2.12 7.37
CA ILE A 752 -1.33 -0.81 7.86
C ILE A 752 -1.72 -0.63 9.32
N SER A 753 -2.98 -0.86 9.68
CA SER A 753 -3.44 -0.74 11.07
C SER A 753 -2.64 -1.66 12.01
N ALA A 754 -2.45 -2.92 11.62
CA ALA A 754 -1.67 -3.88 12.39
C ALA A 754 -0.22 -3.43 12.60
N PHE A 755 0.40 -2.88 11.55
CA PHE A 755 1.76 -2.38 11.60
C PHE A 755 1.89 -1.17 12.51
N THR A 756 1.02 -0.19 12.38
CA THR A 756 1.04 1.02 13.20
C THR A 756 0.67 0.74 14.66
N GLU A 757 -0.26 -0.18 14.91
CA GLU A 757 -0.54 -0.67 16.27
C GLU A 757 0.69 -1.35 16.88
N ALA A 758 1.41 -2.19 16.12
CA ALA A 758 2.64 -2.82 16.60
C ALA A 758 3.73 -1.80 16.95
N LEU A 759 3.86 -0.73 16.17
CA LEU A 759 4.76 0.39 16.48
C LEU A 759 4.35 1.13 17.76
N ASN A 760 3.05 1.31 17.98
CA ASN A 760 2.50 1.98 19.18
C ASN A 760 2.74 1.18 20.46
N LEU A 761 2.68 -0.15 20.40
CA LEU A 761 2.90 -1.03 21.54
C LEU A 761 4.28 -0.82 22.15
N ASN A 762 5.29 -0.52 21.37
CA ASN A 762 6.63 -0.21 21.83
C ASN A 762 6.71 1.13 22.62
N LYS A 763 5.86 2.10 22.28
CA LYS A 763 5.84 3.43 22.93
C LYS A 763 5.03 3.48 24.22
N PHE A 764 3.93 2.74 24.30
CA PHE A 764 2.97 2.81 25.42
C PHE A 764 3.19 1.69 26.47
N GLY A 765 4.30 0.96 26.39
CA GLY A 765 4.68 -0.07 27.37
C GLY A 765 3.59 -1.14 27.51
N ASN A 766 3.77 -2.24 26.82
CA ASN A 766 3.10 -3.53 27.06
C ASN A 766 1.63 -3.51 27.46
N ILE A 767 0.73 -3.23 26.50
CA ILE A 767 -0.64 -3.71 26.61
C ILE A 767 -0.68 -5.23 26.84
N PHE A 768 0.35 -5.95 26.41
CA PHE A 768 0.46 -7.42 26.53
C PHE A 768 1.31 -7.92 27.73
N GLY A 769 1.90 -7.02 28.52
CA GLY A 769 2.88 -7.41 29.57
C GLY A 769 4.20 -7.96 28.97
N PRO A 770 5.30 -7.98 29.74
CA PRO A 770 6.57 -8.53 29.27
C PRO A 770 6.44 -10.03 28.99
N ILE A 771 6.92 -10.44 27.81
CA ILE A 771 7.18 -11.86 27.58
C ILE A 771 8.33 -12.22 28.52
N ARG A 772 8.12 -13.15 29.44
CA ARG A 772 9.18 -13.67 30.28
C ARG A 772 10.30 -14.18 29.39
N LYS A 773 11.52 -13.69 29.62
CA LYS A 773 12.73 -14.06 28.86
C LYS A 773 13.04 -15.53 28.95
#